data_56ab28abd62d9e7051ba8773d845e16e
#
_entry.id   56ab28abd62d9e7051ba8773d845e16e
#
_cell.length_a   1.000
_cell.length_b   1.000
_cell.length_c   1.000
_cell.angle_alpha   90.00
_cell.angle_beta   90.00
_cell.angle_gamma   90.00
#
_symmetry.space_group_name_H-M   'P 1'
#
loop_
_entity.id
_entity.type
_entity.pdbx_description
1 polymer ?
#
loop_
_entity_poly.entity_id
_entity_poly.type
_entity_poly.pdbx_seq_one_letter_code
_entity_poly.pdbx_strand_id
1 'polypeptide(L)'
;MIGCCLVMASLAVTNMPPPYYGVYAQAVGAPLEKQIEFLSMPLRENVRGNSTYVNTRRYLLGPDNPNFLMTPDGSGLGQGGRIDASALEVQARTTENAAEAARCRALAAWLGKPGASSRRTDTLSPRAALHARAVEAIAAARTMPHPRVFATAADFAALKTRAEKDALLKAGVDRAIVAADDWLGKPTATYGLDGYRLLGVARQGMRRIVLAAFAYRMTGARKYATDALAEMKALCAFPDWNPRHTIDQGELALAVATGYDWTYDALSAADRETIAASLEKHALRADIPFAGWTRLQNNWVQVVAAGLTATTVALADRDRELCANHLAAIAECLPEAESVCGPDGVYTEGPGYWNYGMSFNVICLDVMKKAFGHDFGLSDVKGFKETGLYPALMTGPSGSWFNYSDSHGSTGSSSAVWWYARRLAMTEAVTEGEVAAFKEICAGKAKEIPRTLPFILFWVGEDLTRRTGTLPREWIGQGEMPIAVVSSDRSDRNAPYLAIKGGSPSYNHGHADAGSFVLDMHGLRWAFDLGAENYGKVEAAIGGSGLWSPEPDSKRWSVFRLGTQGHNTLMIGGKGQDPRGFATLTRDGDAVVADLTSVYPQARKVSRRVSVGRLDAQVVDTIEAAPGTEVRWAMNTDATIEWERKPLLHPNMYLFLSKRFSRIGVSDATGGGVWSEGSAQPENDWEQPNPGMRQLIYTAKVPESGRLVLTVTFSTWNAIKFPSGYLRREEPSR
;
A
#
# COMPACT_ATOMS: atom_id res chain seq x y z
N MET A 1 34.68 11.10 -22.36
CA MET A 1 33.94 11.49 -21.14
C MET A 1 32.46 11.84 -21.41
N ILE A 2 32.10 12.47 -22.52
CA ILE A 2 30.70 12.80 -22.85
C ILE A 2 29.84 11.53 -23.13
N GLY A 3 30.42 10.47 -23.67
CA GLY A 3 29.71 9.20 -23.89
C GLY A 3 29.38 8.43 -22.60
N CYS A 4 30.18 8.53 -21.55
CA CYS A 4 29.90 7.89 -20.26
C CYS A 4 28.78 8.56 -19.48
N CYS A 5 28.64 9.88 -19.55
CA CYS A 5 27.57 10.61 -18.88
C CYS A 5 26.20 10.34 -19.50
N LEU A 6 26.12 10.20 -20.83
CA LEU A 6 24.87 9.83 -21.51
C LEU A 6 24.46 8.36 -21.22
N VAL A 7 25.43 7.46 -21.09
CA VAL A 7 25.18 6.06 -20.69
C VAL A 7 24.79 5.97 -19.22
N MET A 8 25.36 6.78 -18.35
CA MET A 8 24.99 6.83 -16.91
C MET A 8 23.62 7.49 -16.69
N ALA A 9 23.27 8.52 -17.47
CA ALA A 9 21.93 9.11 -17.44
C ALA A 9 20.87 8.10 -17.96
N SER A 10 21.19 7.36 -19.02
CA SER A 10 20.37 6.27 -19.52
C SER A 10 20.23 5.12 -18.50
N LEU A 11 21.33 4.75 -17.82
CA LEU A 11 21.32 3.72 -16.77
C LEU A 11 20.58 4.16 -15.49
N ALA A 12 20.64 5.44 -15.12
CA ALA A 12 19.87 5.99 -14.00
C ALA A 12 18.36 5.96 -14.29
N VAL A 13 17.97 6.25 -15.54
CA VAL A 13 16.57 6.19 -15.99
C VAL A 13 16.08 4.73 -16.07
N THR A 14 16.92 3.77 -16.43
CA THR A 14 16.54 2.34 -16.51
C THR A 14 16.42 1.65 -15.15
N ASN A 15 16.88 2.26 -14.06
CA ASN A 15 16.87 1.67 -12.71
C ASN A 15 15.77 2.17 -11.79
N MET A 16 14.87 3.04 -12.26
CA MET A 16 13.70 3.45 -11.48
C MET A 16 12.52 2.48 -11.65
N PRO A 17 11.72 2.28 -10.60
CA PRO A 17 10.48 1.50 -10.73
C PRO A 17 9.57 2.10 -11.82
N PRO A 18 8.98 1.27 -12.66
CA PRO A 18 8.29 1.66 -13.90
C PRO A 18 7.16 2.69 -13.85
N PRO A 19 6.37 2.89 -12.78
CA PRO A 19 5.25 3.83 -12.84
C PRO A 19 5.66 5.30 -13.03
N TYR A 20 6.95 5.59 -12.89
CA TYR A 20 7.48 6.96 -13.01
C TYR A 20 8.14 7.25 -14.36
N TYR A 21 8.15 6.26 -15.25
CA TYR A 21 8.95 6.31 -16.48
C TYR A 21 8.44 7.33 -17.51
N GLY A 22 7.14 7.44 -17.73
CA GLY A 22 6.60 8.29 -18.81
C GLY A 22 6.84 9.78 -18.57
N VAL A 23 6.32 10.31 -17.48
CA VAL A 23 6.46 11.76 -17.16
C VAL A 23 7.90 12.10 -16.73
N TYR A 24 8.55 11.20 -16.00
CA TYR A 24 9.93 11.37 -15.58
C TYR A 24 10.90 11.34 -16.76
N ALA A 25 10.78 10.37 -17.66
CA ALA A 25 11.62 10.30 -18.85
C ALA A 25 11.36 11.47 -19.80
N GLN A 26 10.12 11.91 -19.95
CA GLN A 26 9.75 13.10 -20.73
C GLN A 26 10.32 14.37 -20.10
N ALA A 27 10.31 14.50 -18.77
CA ALA A 27 10.82 15.69 -18.10
C ALA A 27 12.34 15.69 -17.96
N VAL A 28 12.96 14.56 -17.62
CA VAL A 28 14.42 14.44 -17.37
C VAL A 28 15.21 14.35 -18.65
N GLY A 29 14.73 13.65 -19.66
CA GLY A 29 15.33 13.57 -20.98
C GLY A 29 14.95 14.72 -21.93
N ALA A 30 14.05 15.61 -21.51
CA ALA A 30 13.56 16.70 -22.32
C ALA A 30 14.59 17.83 -22.46
N PRO A 31 14.52 18.62 -23.56
CA PRO A 31 15.27 19.87 -23.65
C PRO A 31 14.98 20.77 -22.42
N LEU A 32 15.99 21.56 -22.01
CA LEU A 32 15.91 22.40 -20.82
C LEU A 32 14.65 23.30 -20.78
N GLU A 33 14.23 23.82 -21.91
CA GLU A 33 13.03 24.64 -22.03
C GLU A 33 11.78 23.89 -21.59
N LYS A 34 11.66 22.60 -21.95
CA LYS A 34 10.56 21.73 -21.52
C LYS A 34 10.63 21.37 -20.04
N GLN A 35 11.84 21.20 -19.49
CA GLN A 35 12.01 21.01 -18.05
C GLN A 35 11.59 22.26 -17.27
N ILE A 36 11.95 23.46 -17.77
CA ILE A 36 11.55 24.74 -17.18
C ILE A 36 10.03 24.96 -17.31
N GLU A 37 9.47 24.64 -18.45
CA GLU A 37 8.01 24.67 -18.67
C GLU A 37 7.28 23.78 -17.65
N PHE A 38 7.75 22.57 -17.47
CA PHE A 38 7.21 21.63 -16.47
C PHE A 38 7.32 22.16 -15.04
N LEU A 39 8.47 22.74 -14.66
CA LEU A 39 8.70 23.32 -13.34
C LEU A 39 7.85 24.59 -13.10
N SER A 40 7.51 25.33 -14.17
CA SER A 40 6.69 26.54 -14.10
C SER A 40 5.19 26.25 -14.08
N MET A 41 4.76 25.01 -14.37
CA MET A 41 3.35 24.65 -14.23
C MET A 41 2.90 24.86 -12.79
N PRO A 42 1.81 25.62 -12.54
CA PRO A 42 1.31 25.77 -11.18
C PRO A 42 1.00 24.38 -10.61
N LEU A 43 1.37 24.14 -9.35
CA LEU A 43 0.85 23.03 -8.58
C LEU A 43 -0.66 23.20 -8.59
N ARG A 44 -1.33 22.51 -9.50
CA ARG A 44 -2.78 22.48 -9.48
C ARG A 44 -3.15 21.74 -8.21
N GLU A 45 -3.81 22.40 -7.30
CA GLU A 45 -4.38 21.82 -6.08
C GLU A 45 -5.29 20.61 -6.40
N ASN A 46 -5.66 20.46 -7.67
CA ASN A 46 -6.54 19.43 -8.21
C ASN A 46 -5.83 18.31 -8.99
N VAL A 47 -4.51 18.24 -9.06
CA VAL A 47 -3.81 17.07 -9.62
C VAL A 47 -3.70 16.03 -8.50
N ARG A 48 -4.85 15.61 -7.98
CA ARG A 48 -4.97 14.48 -7.08
C ARG A 48 -4.55 13.24 -7.84
N GLY A 49 -3.69 12.43 -7.25
CA GLY A 49 -3.23 11.16 -7.83
C GLY A 49 -1.99 11.23 -8.71
N ASN A 50 -1.38 12.40 -8.89
CA ASN A 50 -0.15 12.49 -9.68
C ASN A 50 1.11 12.60 -8.79
N SER A 51 1.36 11.55 -8.01
CA SER A 51 2.62 11.37 -7.29
C SER A 51 3.83 11.51 -8.23
N THR A 52 3.68 11.08 -9.48
CA THR A 52 4.68 11.23 -10.55
C THR A 52 5.03 12.70 -10.80
N TYR A 53 4.05 13.60 -10.85
CA TYR A 53 4.30 15.02 -11.08
C TYR A 53 5.07 15.66 -9.91
N VAL A 54 4.64 15.40 -8.67
CA VAL A 54 5.29 15.92 -7.47
C VAL A 54 6.71 15.36 -7.36
N ASN A 55 6.90 14.09 -7.60
CA ASN A 55 8.20 13.42 -7.54
C ASN A 55 9.13 13.89 -8.68
N THR A 56 8.60 14.05 -9.89
CA THR A 56 9.37 14.61 -11.03
C THR A 56 9.82 16.04 -10.73
N ARG A 57 8.93 16.87 -10.19
CA ARG A 57 9.27 18.25 -9.80
C ARG A 57 10.34 18.28 -8.71
N ARG A 58 10.22 17.42 -7.70
CA ARG A 58 11.21 17.25 -6.62
C ARG A 58 12.57 16.83 -7.15
N TYR A 59 12.58 15.84 -8.07
CA TYR A 59 13.81 15.40 -8.72
C TYR A 59 14.43 16.53 -9.56
N LEU A 60 13.66 17.19 -10.40
CA LEU A 60 14.18 18.28 -11.24
C LEU A 60 14.75 19.45 -10.42
N LEU A 61 14.24 19.69 -9.22
CA LEU A 61 14.71 20.69 -8.28
C LEU A 61 15.69 20.15 -7.23
N GLY A 62 15.93 18.83 -7.22
CA GLY A 62 16.76 18.18 -6.22
C GLY A 62 18.23 18.05 -6.60
N PRO A 63 19.12 17.91 -5.60
CA PRO A 63 20.56 17.73 -5.83
C PRO A 63 20.93 16.44 -6.57
N ASP A 64 19.99 15.52 -6.72
CA ASP A 64 20.22 14.21 -7.30
C ASP A 64 19.94 14.16 -8.80
N ASN A 65 19.52 15.26 -9.41
CA ASN A 65 19.45 15.33 -10.87
C ASN A 65 20.88 15.46 -11.40
N PRO A 66 21.45 14.45 -12.09
CA PRO A 66 22.81 14.56 -12.61
C PRO A 66 22.99 15.65 -13.66
N ASN A 67 21.88 16.14 -14.21
CA ASN A 67 21.84 17.34 -15.05
C ASN A 67 21.64 18.61 -14.21
N PHE A 68 21.47 18.46 -12.91
CA PHE A 68 21.24 19.53 -11.97
C PHE A 68 22.56 19.83 -11.27
N LEU A 69 23.29 20.71 -11.86
CA LEU A 69 24.33 21.58 -11.35
C LEU A 69 25.04 21.11 -10.07
N MET A 70 25.98 20.19 -10.23
CA MET A 70 27.00 19.96 -9.22
C MET A 70 28.04 21.05 -9.33
N THR A 71 28.39 21.66 -8.21
CA THR A 71 29.60 22.49 -8.13
C THR A 71 30.85 21.63 -8.34
N PRO A 72 31.96 22.18 -8.83
CA PRO A 72 33.21 21.43 -9.07
C PRO A 72 33.77 20.70 -7.84
N ASP A 73 33.38 21.10 -6.64
CA ASP A 73 33.74 20.47 -5.36
C ASP A 73 32.75 19.39 -4.89
N GLY A 74 31.73 19.05 -5.70
CA GLY A 74 30.73 18.06 -5.35
C GLY A 74 29.67 18.51 -4.35
N SER A 75 29.76 19.76 -3.87
CA SER A 75 28.68 20.38 -3.10
C SER A 75 27.61 20.85 -4.08
N GLY A 76 26.39 20.33 -4.00
CA GLY A 76 25.27 20.81 -4.83
C GLY A 76 25.07 22.33 -4.65
N LEU A 77 24.56 22.99 -5.69
CA LEU A 77 24.19 24.41 -5.62
C LEU A 77 23.06 24.64 -4.64
N GLY A 78 23.43 24.85 -3.41
CA GLY A 78 22.53 25.13 -2.30
C GLY A 78 22.80 24.20 -1.13
N GLN A 79 23.52 24.68 -0.14
CA GLN A 79 23.49 24.05 1.18
C GLN A 79 22.03 24.00 1.64
N GLY A 80 21.51 22.79 1.87
CA GLY A 80 20.16 22.58 2.35
C GLY A 80 19.07 22.48 1.26
N GLY A 81 19.38 22.06 0.03
CA GLY A 81 18.40 21.76 -1.01
C GLY A 81 17.71 22.98 -1.64
N ARG A 82 18.26 24.18 -1.49
CA ARG A 82 17.81 25.38 -2.17
C ARG A 82 18.78 25.78 -3.27
N ILE A 83 18.23 25.93 -4.46
CA ILE A 83 18.95 26.51 -5.58
C ILE A 83 18.89 28.00 -5.41
N ASP A 84 20.05 28.65 -5.32
CA ASP A 84 20.19 30.08 -5.32
C ASP A 84 20.46 30.57 -6.75
N ALA A 85 19.66 31.52 -7.24
CA ALA A 85 19.84 32.13 -8.55
C ALA A 85 21.23 32.76 -8.72
N SER A 86 21.78 33.32 -7.65
CA SER A 86 23.12 33.92 -7.68
C SER A 86 24.22 32.86 -7.80
N ALA A 87 24.10 31.73 -7.14
CA ALA A 87 25.04 30.62 -7.28
C ALA A 87 25.01 30.02 -8.69
N LEU A 88 23.81 29.91 -9.29
CA LEU A 88 23.66 29.51 -10.67
C LEU A 88 24.31 30.46 -11.67
N GLU A 89 24.23 31.78 -11.44
CA GLU A 89 24.90 32.76 -12.26
C GLU A 89 26.43 32.70 -12.14
N VAL A 90 26.96 32.44 -10.94
CA VAL A 90 28.40 32.20 -10.73
C VAL A 90 28.84 30.95 -11.51
N GLN A 91 28.13 29.85 -11.39
CA GLN A 91 28.47 28.65 -12.12
C GLN A 91 28.38 28.83 -13.64
N ALA A 92 27.37 29.55 -14.13
CA ALA A 92 27.26 29.88 -15.54
C ALA A 92 28.45 30.68 -16.09
N ARG A 93 29.17 31.43 -15.22
CA ARG A 93 30.36 32.17 -15.60
C ARG A 93 31.67 31.38 -15.47
N THR A 94 31.69 30.37 -14.63
CA THR A 94 32.88 29.60 -14.28
C THR A 94 32.99 28.26 -15.02
N THR A 95 31.87 27.72 -15.54
CA THR A 95 31.89 26.46 -16.30
C THR A 95 32.42 26.68 -17.74
N GLU A 96 33.31 25.81 -18.17
CA GLU A 96 33.79 25.76 -19.58
C GLU A 96 32.78 25.10 -20.53
N ASN A 97 31.72 24.47 -19.97
CA ASN A 97 30.69 23.81 -20.74
C ASN A 97 29.58 24.78 -21.13
N ALA A 98 29.50 25.15 -22.40
CA ALA A 98 28.53 26.11 -22.92
C ALA A 98 27.05 25.69 -22.70
N ALA A 99 26.75 24.39 -22.76
CA ALA A 99 25.41 23.88 -22.52
C ALA A 99 25.05 23.97 -21.02
N GLU A 100 25.98 23.70 -20.14
CA GLU A 100 25.82 23.87 -18.70
C GLU A 100 25.66 25.35 -18.34
N ALA A 101 26.48 26.23 -18.89
CA ALA A 101 26.34 27.68 -18.69
C ALA A 101 24.97 28.22 -19.13
N ALA A 102 24.44 27.70 -20.26
CA ALA A 102 23.09 28.07 -20.73
C ALA A 102 22.01 27.62 -19.77
N ARG A 103 22.12 26.39 -19.24
CA ARG A 103 21.18 25.84 -18.25
C ARG A 103 21.18 26.65 -16.97
N CYS A 104 22.34 26.96 -16.43
CA CYS A 104 22.48 27.78 -15.22
C CYS A 104 21.80 29.15 -15.39
N ARG A 105 22.03 29.85 -16.49
CA ARG A 105 21.40 31.15 -16.79
C ARG A 105 19.88 31.03 -16.92
N ALA A 106 19.39 30.03 -17.63
CA ALA A 106 17.95 29.84 -17.81
C ALA A 106 17.24 29.56 -16.49
N LEU A 107 17.85 28.73 -15.62
CA LEU A 107 17.29 28.41 -14.31
C LEU A 107 17.39 29.57 -13.34
N ALA A 108 18.50 30.32 -13.34
CA ALA A 108 18.64 31.56 -12.56
C ALA A 108 17.58 32.59 -12.94
N ALA A 109 17.34 32.78 -14.24
CA ALA A 109 16.30 33.66 -14.77
C ALA A 109 14.87 33.20 -14.38
N TRP A 110 14.63 31.91 -14.31
CA TRP A 110 13.35 31.37 -13.84
C TRP A 110 13.18 31.59 -12.33
N LEU A 111 14.19 31.33 -11.51
CA LEU A 111 14.16 31.56 -10.06
C LEU A 111 14.00 33.02 -9.69
N GLY A 112 14.45 33.92 -10.55
CA GLY A 112 14.30 35.38 -10.37
C GLY A 112 12.90 35.92 -10.67
N LYS A 113 11.97 35.10 -11.19
CA LYS A 113 10.60 35.56 -11.47
C LYS A 113 9.79 35.68 -10.18
N PRO A 114 8.93 36.71 -10.04
CA PRO A 114 8.01 36.78 -8.90
C PRO A 114 7.13 35.53 -8.79
N GLY A 115 7.14 34.90 -7.61
CA GLY A 115 6.42 33.65 -7.35
C GLY A 115 7.21 32.36 -7.61
N ALA A 116 8.39 32.40 -8.21
CA ALA A 116 9.24 31.23 -8.41
C ALA A 116 10.02 30.83 -7.13
N SER A 117 10.32 31.79 -6.25
CA SER A 117 10.97 31.53 -4.97
C SER A 117 9.96 31.61 -3.82
N SER A 118 9.76 30.51 -3.14
CA SER A 118 9.15 30.58 -1.82
C SER A 118 10.13 31.19 -0.83
N ARG A 119 9.76 32.32 -0.26
CA ARG A 119 10.17 32.88 1.03
C ARG A 119 11.63 32.68 1.46
N ARG A 120 12.42 33.73 1.36
CA ARG A 120 13.57 33.95 2.27
C ARG A 120 13.03 33.97 3.69
N THR A 121 13.44 33.05 4.50
CA THR A 121 13.48 33.18 5.95
C THR A 121 14.92 32.96 6.37
N ASP A 122 15.42 33.79 7.25
CA ASP A 122 16.74 33.67 7.90
C ASP A 122 16.81 32.48 8.88
N THR A 123 15.90 31.54 8.73
CA THR A 123 15.86 30.25 9.43
C THR A 123 16.64 29.23 8.65
N LEU A 124 17.34 28.34 9.37
CA LEU A 124 17.92 27.10 8.81
C LEU A 124 16.97 26.46 7.81
N SER A 125 17.48 25.94 6.70
CA SER A 125 16.62 25.16 5.80
C SER A 125 15.94 24.05 6.58
N PRO A 126 14.72 23.64 6.22
CA PRO A 126 14.03 22.56 6.92
C PRO A 126 14.91 21.33 7.11
N ARG A 127 15.71 20.96 6.10
CA ARG A 127 16.65 19.84 6.17
C ARG A 127 17.79 20.08 7.16
N ALA A 128 18.37 21.28 7.22
CA ALA A 128 19.41 21.60 8.20
C ALA A 128 18.86 21.55 9.63
N ALA A 129 17.62 21.97 9.85
CA ALA A 129 16.94 21.84 11.14
C ALA A 129 16.67 20.38 11.50
N LEU A 130 16.22 19.56 10.54
CA LEU A 130 16.03 18.13 10.73
C LEU A 130 17.36 17.42 11.02
N HIS A 131 18.43 17.77 10.30
CA HIS A 131 19.76 17.23 10.53
C HIS A 131 20.27 17.55 11.94
N ALA A 132 20.15 18.80 12.41
CA ALA A 132 20.53 19.18 13.77
C ALA A 132 19.78 18.34 14.82
N ARG A 133 18.45 18.17 14.66
CA ARG A 133 17.64 17.29 15.52
C ARG A 133 18.06 15.82 15.42
N ALA A 134 18.42 15.34 14.24
CA ALA A 134 18.91 13.99 14.04
C ALA A 134 20.26 13.76 14.74
N VAL A 135 21.17 14.73 14.69
CA VAL A 135 22.45 14.68 15.44
C VAL A 135 22.21 14.55 16.95
N GLU A 136 21.26 15.32 17.50
CA GLU A 136 20.86 15.20 18.91
C GLU A 136 20.24 13.85 19.23
N ALA A 137 19.35 13.35 18.38
CA ALA A 137 18.69 12.06 18.51
C ALA A 137 19.71 10.90 18.52
N ILE A 138 20.67 10.90 17.60
CA ILE A 138 21.74 9.89 17.54
C ILE A 138 22.64 9.99 18.78
N ALA A 139 22.91 11.20 19.29
CA ALA A 139 23.67 11.37 20.53
C ALA A 139 22.92 10.79 21.75
N ALA A 140 21.60 10.91 21.81
CA ALA A 140 20.77 10.29 22.85
C ALA A 140 20.81 8.76 22.74
N ALA A 141 20.57 8.19 21.55
CA ALA A 141 20.62 6.75 21.34
C ALA A 141 21.97 6.13 21.73
N ARG A 142 23.06 6.83 21.49
CA ARG A 142 24.41 6.41 21.85
C ARG A 142 24.60 6.17 23.35
N THR A 143 23.88 6.87 24.20
CA THR A 143 23.97 6.69 25.66
C THR A 143 23.23 5.48 26.16
N MET A 144 22.39 4.86 25.35
CA MET A 144 21.60 3.70 25.71
C MET A 144 22.42 2.41 25.58
N PRO A 145 22.35 1.51 26.55
CA PRO A 145 22.93 0.16 26.42
C PRO A 145 22.12 -0.67 25.39
N HIS A 146 22.79 -1.65 24.78
CA HIS A 146 22.10 -2.68 24.00
C HIS A 146 21.34 -3.67 24.91
N PRO A 147 20.14 -4.16 24.56
CA PRO A 147 19.38 -3.78 23.38
C PRO A 147 18.73 -2.39 23.50
N ARG A 148 18.69 -1.65 22.40
CA ARG A 148 18.11 -0.30 22.28
C ARG A 148 17.26 -0.09 21.03
N VAL A 149 17.35 -1.01 20.06
CA VAL A 149 16.49 -1.01 18.87
C VAL A 149 15.14 -1.57 19.26
N PHE A 150 14.10 -0.75 19.14
CA PHE A 150 12.71 -1.10 19.43
C PHE A 150 12.40 -1.43 20.90
N ALA A 151 13.19 -2.26 21.55
CA ALA A 151 12.98 -2.69 22.93
C ALA A 151 14.29 -2.77 23.71
N THR A 152 14.25 -2.36 24.98
CA THR A 152 15.33 -2.46 25.94
C THR A 152 15.25 -3.75 26.79
N ALA A 153 16.29 -4.05 27.58
CA ALA A 153 16.25 -5.16 28.52
C ALA A 153 15.06 -5.04 29.50
N ALA A 154 14.70 -3.82 29.92
CA ALA A 154 13.56 -3.56 30.79
C ALA A 154 12.24 -3.86 30.09
N ASP A 155 12.11 -3.54 28.78
CA ASP A 155 10.90 -3.85 28.00
C ASP A 155 10.71 -5.36 27.85
N PHE A 156 11.77 -6.13 27.65
CA PHE A 156 11.69 -7.60 27.62
C PHE A 156 11.32 -8.19 29.01
N ALA A 157 11.82 -7.63 30.08
CA ALA A 157 11.42 -8.05 31.45
C ALA A 157 9.93 -7.75 31.69
N ALA A 158 9.45 -6.56 31.28
CA ALA A 158 8.05 -6.19 31.37
C ALA A 158 7.16 -7.10 30.50
N LEU A 159 7.63 -7.47 29.31
CA LEU A 159 6.92 -8.39 28.42
C LEU A 159 6.76 -9.77 29.06
N LYS A 160 7.81 -10.32 29.71
CA LYS A 160 7.74 -11.59 30.46
C LYS A 160 6.66 -11.54 31.55
N THR A 161 6.68 -10.47 32.35
CA THR A 161 5.70 -10.28 33.44
C THR A 161 4.27 -10.12 32.92
N ARG A 162 4.09 -9.46 31.78
CA ARG A 162 2.77 -9.37 31.12
C ARG A 162 2.29 -10.74 30.62
N ALA A 163 3.17 -11.51 29.98
CA ALA A 163 2.84 -12.82 29.45
C ALA A 163 2.42 -13.83 30.54
N GLU A 164 2.91 -13.67 31.78
CA GLU A 164 2.46 -14.47 32.92
C GLU A 164 0.98 -14.24 33.28
N LYS A 165 0.44 -13.06 32.94
CA LYS A 165 -0.91 -12.60 33.34
C LYS A 165 -1.91 -12.54 32.18
N ASP A 166 -1.45 -12.68 30.94
CA ASP A 166 -2.22 -12.54 29.71
C ASP A 166 -2.05 -13.81 28.87
N ALA A 167 -3.09 -14.64 28.82
CA ALA A 167 -3.04 -15.94 28.17
C ALA A 167 -2.87 -15.82 26.64
N LEU A 168 -3.43 -14.77 26.03
CA LEU A 168 -3.28 -14.53 24.58
C LEU A 168 -1.84 -14.15 24.26
N LEU A 169 -1.27 -13.24 25.05
CA LEU A 169 0.13 -12.82 24.90
C LEU A 169 1.08 -14.00 25.15
N LYS A 170 0.83 -14.77 26.21
CA LYS A 170 1.62 -15.97 26.52
C LYS A 170 1.65 -16.96 25.37
N ALA A 171 0.49 -17.27 24.79
CA ALA A 171 0.40 -18.18 23.64
C ALA A 171 1.20 -17.66 22.43
N GLY A 172 1.20 -16.34 22.19
CA GLY A 172 2.01 -15.71 21.14
C GLY A 172 3.51 -15.80 21.42
N VAL A 173 3.95 -15.56 22.67
CA VAL A 173 5.36 -15.71 23.09
C VAL A 173 5.82 -17.16 22.95
N ASP A 174 5.05 -18.12 23.45
CA ASP A 174 5.34 -19.54 23.33
C ASP A 174 5.45 -19.96 21.86
N ARG A 175 4.55 -19.48 21.00
CA ARG A 175 4.58 -19.75 19.55
C ARG A 175 5.80 -19.16 18.87
N ALA A 176 6.23 -17.95 19.24
CA ALA A 176 7.44 -17.33 18.70
C ALA A 176 8.70 -18.14 19.07
N ILE A 177 8.76 -18.68 20.29
CA ILE A 177 9.87 -19.54 20.73
C ILE A 177 9.87 -20.87 19.96
N VAL A 178 8.71 -21.54 19.83
CA VAL A 178 8.58 -22.75 19.01
C VAL A 178 8.99 -22.50 17.57
N ALA A 179 8.60 -21.36 17.02
CA ALA A 179 9.00 -20.99 15.66
C ALA A 179 10.50 -20.75 15.50
N ALA A 180 11.16 -20.25 16.55
CA ALA A 180 12.63 -20.15 16.56
C ALA A 180 13.28 -21.54 16.65
N ASP A 181 12.73 -22.47 17.42
CA ASP A 181 13.22 -23.86 17.47
C ASP A 181 13.11 -24.56 16.11
N ASP A 182 12.06 -24.25 15.32
CA ASP A 182 11.87 -24.78 13.97
C ASP A 182 13.02 -24.42 13.01
N TRP A 183 13.79 -23.37 13.28
CA TRP A 183 14.95 -22.94 12.47
C TRP A 183 16.28 -23.53 12.91
N LEU A 184 16.40 -24.04 14.13
CA LEU A 184 17.67 -24.55 14.64
C LEU A 184 18.21 -25.67 13.75
N GLY A 185 19.49 -25.54 13.37
CA GLY A 185 20.18 -26.51 12.53
C GLY A 185 19.80 -26.52 11.06
N LYS A 186 18.88 -25.65 10.62
CA LYS A 186 18.59 -25.49 9.19
C LYS A 186 19.68 -24.69 8.49
N PRO A 187 19.90 -24.94 7.17
CA PRO A 187 20.83 -24.14 6.38
C PRO A 187 20.51 -22.65 6.47
N THR A 188 21.55 -21.83 6.45
CA THR A 188 21.41 -20.36 6.37
C THR A 188 21.02 -19.91 4.97
N ALA A 189 20.57 -18.67 4.87
CA ALA A 189 20.18 -18.07 3.61
C ALA A 189 21.33 -18.06 2.58
N THR A 190 20.98 -18.26 1.33
CA THR A 190 21.87 -18.13 0.17
C THR A 190 21.37 -17.02 -0.74
N TYR A 191 22.29 -16.27 -1.36
CA TYR A 191 21.93 -15.23 -2.31
C TYR A 191 21.23 -15.83 -3.53
N GLY A 192 20.07 -15.35 -3.86
CA GLY A 192 19.31 -15.82 -5.01
C GLY A 192 18.18 -14.85 -5.36
N LEU A 193 18.15 -14.40 -6.60
CA LEU A 193 17.13 -13.49 -7.10
C LEU A 193 15.96 -14.25 -7.71
N ASP A 194 14.74 -13.80 -7.42
CA ASP A 194 13.52 -14.11 -8.18
C ASP A 194 13.21 -12.94 -9.11
N GLY A 195 13.49 -13.12 -10.40
CA GLY A 195 13.59 -12.01 -11.33
C GLY A 195 14.70 -11.03 -10.92
N TYR A 196 14.34 -9.82 -10.53
CA TYR A 196 15.29 -8.83 -10.01
C TYR A 196 15.18 -8.63 -8.49
N ARG A 197 14.39 -9.46 -7.79
CA ARG A 197 14.02 -9.30 -6.36
C ARG A 197 14.77 -10.30 -5.48
N LEU A 198 15.40 -9.81 -4.43
CA LEU A 198 15.96 -10.61 -3.34
C LEU A 198 14.93 -10.81 -2.20
N LEU A 199 13.71 -10.29 -2.36
CA LEU A 199 12.71 -10.11 -1.30
C LEU A 199 12.33 -11.41 -0.60
N GLY A 200 12.27 -12.52 -1.31
CA GLY A 200 11.99 -13.84 -0.72
C GLY A 200 13.05 -14.23 0.31
N VAL A 201 14.32 -14.05 -0.04
CA VAL A 201 15.48 -14.33 0.84
C VAL A 201 15.48 -13.35 2.02
N ALA A 202 15.25 -12.06 1.78
CA ALA A 202 15.19 -11.03 2.81
C ALA A 202 14.12 -11.35 3.87
N ARG A 203 12.92 -11.70 3.43
CA ARG A 203 11.80 -12.07 4.30
C ARG A 203 12.06 -13.33 5.13
N GLN A 204 12.71 -14.32 4.54
CA GLN A 204 13.10 -15.53 5.26
C GLN A 204 14.17 -15.25 6.32
N GLY A 205 15.21 -14.51 5.95
CA GLY A 205 16.28 -14.10 6.87
C GLY A 205 15.73 -13.26 8.03
N MET A 206 14.84 -12.28 7.73
CA MET A 206 14.18 -11.49 8.76
C MET A 206 13.39 -12.38 9.73
N ARG A 207 12.58 -13.30 9.21
CA ARG A 207 11.80 -14.21 10.05
C ARG A 207 12.69 -15.00 11.00
N ARG A 208 13.78 -15.60 10.50
CA ARG A 208 14.70 -16.40 11.30
C ARG A 208 15.42 -15.57 12.35
N ILE A 209 16.06 -14.48 11.94
CA ILE A 209 16.86 -13.63 12.85
C ILE A 209 16.01 -13.05 13.96
N VAL A 210 14.86 -12.43 13.63
CA VAL A 210 14.05 -11.72 14.62
C VAL A 210 13.39 -12.70 15.59
N LEU A 211 12.93 -13.88 15.13
CA LEU A 211 12.42 -14.94 16.03
C LEU A 211 13.50 -15.48 16.94
N ALA A 212 14.69 -15.77 16.42
CA ALA A 212 15.79 -16.30 17.20
C ALA A 212 16.31 -15.27 18.24
N ALA A 213 16.49 -14.02 17.83
CA ALA A 213 16.90 -12.94 18.75
C ALA A 213 15.85 -12.69 19.85
N PHE A 214 14.57 -12.74 19.50
CA PHE A 214 13.48 -12.66 20.48
C PHE A 214 13.50 -13.85 21.46
N ALA A 215 13.61 -15.07 20.95
CA ALA A 215 13.67 -16.27 21.79
C ALA A 215 14.88 -16.24 22.75
N TYR A 216 16.02 -15.72 22.28
CA TYR A 216 17.18 -15.46 23.16
C TYR A 216 16.81 -14.51 24.29
N ARG A 217 16.18 -13.37 24.02
CA ARG A 217 15.78 -12.40 25.07
C ARG A 217 14.74 -12.96 26.03
N MET A 218 13.82 -13.77 25.54
CA MET A 218 12.77 -14.36 26.39
C MET A 218 13.29 -15.49 27.26
N THR A 219 14.22 -16.32 26.78
CA THR A 219 14.66 -17.55 27.47
C THR A 219 16.07 -17.47 28.06
N GLY A 220 16.93 -16.60 27.54
CA GLY A 220 18.38 -16.59 27.87
C GLY A 220 19.17 -17.73 27.23
N ALA A 221 18.52 -18.61 26.43
CA ALA A 221 19.19 -19.80 25.87
C ALA A 221 20.09 -19.41 24.66
N ARG A 222 21.40 -19.61 24.83
CA ARG A 222 22.42 -19.20 23.83
C ARG A 222 22.27 -19.84 22.46
N LYS A 223 21.60 -21.00 22.34
CA LYS A 223 21.34 -21.66 21.07
C LYS A 223 20.66 -20.72 20.07
N TYR A 224 19.75 -19.85 20.52
CA TYR A 224 19.04 -18.89 19.66
C TYR A 224 19.95 -17.74 19.21
N ALA A 225 20.77 -17.20 20.10
CA ALA A 225 21.74 -16.18 19.71
C ALA A 225 22.76 -16.73 18.70
N THR A 226 23.17 -18.01 18.85
CA THR A 226 24.05 -18.69 17.91
C THR A 226 23.41 -18.87 16.54
N ASP A 227 22.12 -19.24 16.49
CA ASP A 227 21.37 -19.39 15.23
C ASP A 227 21.17 -18.03 14.53
N ALA A 228 20.79 -16.99 15.28
CA ALA A 228 20.68 -15.64 14.75
C ALA A 228 22.01 -15.14 14.19
N LEU A 229 23.12 -15.38 14.89
CA LEU A 229 24.46 -15.02 14.43
C LEU A 229 24.83 -15.73 13.13
N ALA A 230 24.55 -17.03 13.00
CA ALA A 230 24.83 -17.80 11.79
C ALA A 230 24.10 -17.22 10.59
N GLU A 231 22.83 -16.91 10.73
CA GLU A 231 22.02 -16.30 9.66
C GLU A 231 22.50 -14.88 9.32
N MET A 232 22.76 -14.04 10.33
CA MET A 232 23.32 -12.70 10.11
C MET A 232 24.64 -12.75 9.35
N LYS A 233 25.55 -13.66 9.69
CA LYS A 233 26.82 -13.83 8.99
C LYS A 233 26.62 -14.23 7.52
N ALA A 234 25.67 -15.10 7.24
CA ALA A 234 25.34 -15.49 5.87
C ALA A 234 24.85 -14.30 5.04
N LEU A 235 23.93 -13.50 5.60
CA LEU A 235 23.43 -12.29 4.92
C LEU A 235 24.51 -11.22 4.78
N CYS A 236 25.39 -11.05 5.76
CA CYS A 236 26.52 -10.14 5.70
C CYS A 236 27.55 -10.51 4.64
N ALA A 237 27.64 -11.79 4.29
CA ALA A 237 28.54 -12.30 3.26
C ALA A 237 27.99 -12.12 1.83
N PHE A 238 26.76 -11.65 1.66
CA PHE A 238 26.19 -11.37 0.35
C PHE A 238 26.99 -10.27 -0.38
N PRO A 239 27.06 -10.30 -1.72
CA PRO A 239 27.77 -9.26 -2.49
C PRO A 239 27.15 -7.88 -2.26
N ASP A 240 25.85 -7.83 -2.19
CA ASP A 240 25.01 -6.65 -1.87
C ASP A 240 23.68 -7.09 -1.25
N TRP A 241 22.88 -6.11 -0.84
CA TRP A 241 21.48 -6.32 -0.38
C TRP A 241 20.47 -5.83 -1.42
N ASN A 242 20.82 -5.97 -2.70
CA ASN A 242 20.01 -5.60 -3.85
C ASN A 242 19.52 -4.14 -3.83
N PRO A 243 20.40 -3.15 -3.86
CA PRO A 243 20.02 -1.73 -3.80
C PRO A 243 19.17 -1.28 -5.00
N ARG A 244 19.04 -2.12 -6.04
CA ARG A 244 18.13 -1.89 -7.17
C ARG A 244 16.66 -2.07 -6.80
N HIS A 245 16.38 -2.84 -5.75
CA HIS A 245 15.06 -3.09 -5.21
C HIS A 245 15.10 -2.80 -3.70
N THR A 246 15.11 -1.52 -3.34
CA THR A 246 15.47 -1.00 -2.02
C THR A 246 14.67 -1.58 -0.85
N ILE A 247 13.45 -2.12 -1.09
CA ILE A 247 12.70 -2.82 -0.03
C ILE A 247 13.40 -4.11 0.43
N ASP A 248 14.18 -4.78 -0.43
CA ASP A 248 14.98 -5.94 -0.04
C ASP A 248 16.03 -5.52 0.98
N GLN A 249 16.72 -4.40 0.69
CA GLN A 249 17.69 -3.77 1.58
C GLN A 249 17.03 -3.32 2.89
N GLY A 250 15.85 -2.70 2.82
CA GLY A 250 15.11 -2.24 4.00
C GLY A 250 14.73 -3.39 4.95
N GLU A 251 14.21 -4.51 4.40
CA GLU A 251 13.88 -5.70 5.20
C GLU A 251 15.14 -6.35 5.81
N LEU A 252 16.22 -6.47 5.03
CA LEU A 252 17.50 -7.01 5.54
C LEU A 252 18.13 -6.11 6.61
N ALA A 253 18.07 -4.79 6.41
CA ALA A 253 18.57 -3.81 7.37
C ALA A 253 17.82 -3.91 8.72
N LEU A 254 16.48 -3.98 8.69
CA LEU A 254 15.69 -4.17 9.92
C LEU A 254 16.02 -5.49 10.61
N ALA A 255 16.15 -6.57 9.83
CA ALA A 255 16.43 -7.90 10.35
C ALA A 255 17.80 -7.95 11.06
N VAL A 256 18.85 -7.53 10.34
CA VAL A 256 20.23 -7.63 10.83
C VAL A 256 20.48 -6.63 11.97
N ALA A 257 19.93 -5.40 11.89
CA ALA A 257 20.06 -4.42 12.97
C ALA A 257 19.35 -4.88 14.24
N THR A 258 18.14 -5.46 14.14
CA THR A 258 17.42 -6.02 15.28
C THR A 258 18.15 -7.23 15.86
N GLY A 259 18.61 -8.16 15.02
CA GLY A 259 19.37 -9.32 15.45
C GLY A 259 20.67 -8.94 16.17
N TYR A 260 21.45 -8.03 15.58
CA TYR A 260 22.67 -7.48 16.17
C TYR A 260 22.41 -6.88 17.56
N ASP A 261 21.42 -6.03 17.65
CA ASP A 261 21.11 -5.31 18.89
C ASP A 261 20.56 -6.24 19.98
N TRP A 262 19.61 -7.12 19.62
CA TRP A 262 18.97 -8.00 20.60
C TRP A 262 19.86 -9.17 21.03
N THR A 263 20.92 -9.49 20.30
CA THR A 263 21.88 -10.54 20.70
C THR A 263 23.25 -9.98 21.10
N TYR A 264 23.38 -8.64 21.19
CA TYR A 264 24.66 -7.93 21.33
C TYR A 264 25.55 -8.48 22.43
N ASP A 265 25.02 -8.78 23.61
CA ASP A 265 25.74 -9.34 24.78
C ASP A 265 26.21 -10.79 24.58
N ALA A 266 25.63 -11.52 23.62
CA ALA A 266 26.06 -12.87 23.26
C ALA A 266 27.11 -12.93 22.15
N LEU A 267 27.32 -11.82 21.42
CA LEU A 267 28.26 -11.72 20.30
C LEU A 267 29.68 -11.45 20.77
N SER A 268 30.67 -12.08 20.10
CA SER A 268 32.08 -11.72 20.28
C SER A 268 32.38 -10.33 19.70
N ALA A 269 33.48 -9.72 20.12
CA ALA A 269 33.92 -8.44 19.55
C ALA A 269 34.13 -8.50 18.04
N ALA A 270 34.68 -9.61 17.53
CA ALA A 270 34.88 -9.83 16.10
C ALA A 270 33.55 -9.98 15.33
N ASP A 271 32.56 -10.68 15.91
CA ASP A 271 31.24 -10.83 15.31
C ASP A 271 30.50 -9.47 15.27
N ARG A 272 30.59 -8.70 16.35
CA ARG A 272 30.03 -7.35 16.40
C ARG A 272 30.61 -6.47 15.31
N GLU A 273 31.93 -6.47 15.12
CA GLU A 273 32.57 -5.69 14.08
C GLU A 273 32.17 -6.13 12.69
N THR A 274 32.12 -7.43 12.42
CA THR A 274 31.72 -7.97 11.11
C THR A 274 30.29 -7.55 10.75
N ILE A 275 29.35 -7.67 11.69
CA ILE A 275 27.95 -7.34 11.43
C ILE A 275 27.77 -5.81 11.31
N ALA A 276 28.41 -5.03 12.19
CA ALA A 276 28.31 -3.58 12.16
C ALA A 276 28.92 -3.00 10.87
N ALA A 277 30.06 -3.51 10.41
CA ALA A 277 30.67 -3.10 9.14
C ALA A 277 29.77 -3.46 7.94
N SER A 278 29.08 -4.60 7.99
CA SER A 278 28.14 -5.00 6.95
C SER A 278 26.87 -4.11 6.94
N LEU A 279 26.29 -3.80 8.08
CA LEU A 279 25.18 -2.85 8.21
C LEU A 279 25.58 -1.47 7.68
N GLU A 280 26.76 -0.98 8.04
CA GLU A 280 27.27 0.29 7.51
C GLU A 280 27.41 0.23 5.97
N LYS A 281 28.04 -0.84 5.45
CA LYS A 281 28.28 -1.01 4.01
C LYS A 281 26.98 -1.18 3.22
N HIS A 282 26.12 -2.12 3.61
CA HIS A 282 24.99 -2.58 2.80
C HIS A 282 23.70 -1.85 3.08
N ALA A 283 23.49 -1.29 4.29
CA ALA A 283 22.32 -0.49 4.60
C ALA A 283 22.62 1.02 4.44
N LEU A 284 23.59 1.58 5.15
CA LEU A 284 23.78 3.03 5.17
C LEU A 284 24.56 3.55 3.95
N ARG A 285 25.73 2.95 3.61
CA ARG A 285 26.54 3.47 2.51
C ARG A 285 26.03 3.07 1.14
N ALA A 286 25.41 1.88 0.99
CA ALA A 286 24.84 1.46 -0.29
C ALA A 286 23.55 2.21 -0.63
N ASP A 287 22.87 2.76 0.35
CA ASP A 287 21.71 3.63 0.16
C ASP A 287 22.08 5.07 -0.22
N ILE A 288 23.36 5.32 -0.38
CA ILE A 288 23.88 6.65 -0.62
C ILE A 288 23.25 7.34 -1.79
N PRO A 289 23.22 8.56 -1.59
CA PRO A 289 22.31 9.26 -0.73
C PRO A 289 21.03 9.42 -1.51
N PHE A 290 19.96 8.89 -0.98
CA PHE A 290 18.71 9.28 -1.57
C PHE A 290 18.38 8.53 -2.86
N ALA A 291 18.64 7.24 -2.85
CA ALA A 291 18.04 6.32 -3.83
C ALA A 291 16.56 6.72 -4.02
N GLY A 292 16.04 6.54 -5.21
CA GLY A 292 14.72 7.04 -5.62
C GLY A 292 13.56 6.78 -4.66
N TRP A 293 13.74 5.88 -3.67
CA TRP A 293 12.73 5.55 -2.67
C TRP A 293 12.29 6.74 -1.80
N THR A 294 13.18 7.69 -1.48
CA THR A 294 12.83 8.89 -0.68
C THR A 294 11.82 9.81 -1.37
N ARG A 295 11.54 9.58 -2.63
CA ARG A 295 10.61 10.35 -3.46
C ARG A 295 9.31 9.63 -3.71
N LEU A 296 9.20 8.39 -3.25
CA LEU A 296 8.00 7.58 -3.40
C LEU A 296 6.97 7.99 -2.33
N GLN A 297 5.70 7.78 -2.67
CA GLN A 297 4.58 7.99 -1.75
C GLN A 297 3.85 6.66 -1.54
N ASN A 298 4.61 5.61 -1.23
CA ASN A 298 4.09 4.25 -1.13
C ASN A 298 4.78 3.46 -0.03
N ASN A 299 4.42 2.20 0.10
CA ASN A 299 4.94 1.27 1.11
C ASN A 299 6.49 1.13 1.14
N TRP A 300 7.18 1.40 0.03
CA TRP A 300 8.65 1.32 -0.03
C TRP A 300 9.32 2.24 0.96
N VAL A 301 8.84 3.50 1.05
CA VAL A 301 9.38 4.48 2.01
C VAL A 301 9.27 3.96 3.44
N GLN A 302 8.13 3.40 3.79
CA GLN A 302 7.85 2.89 5.13
C GLN A 302 8.76 1.72 5.50
N VAL A 303 8.97 0.78 4.56
CA VAL A 303 9.83 -0.40 4.77
C VAL A 303 11.30 0.00 4.90
N VAL A 304 11.78 0.84 3.98
CA VAL A 304 13.19 1.28 3.99
C VAL A 304 13.47 2.16 5.21
N ALA A 305 12.55 3.08 5.55
CA ALA A 305 12.67 3.91 6.75
C ALA A 305 12.81 3.08 8.03
N ALA A 306 12.04 2.01 8.17
CA ALA A 306 12.14 1.12 9.34
C ALA A 306 13.53 0.45 9.43
N GLY A 307 14.03 -0.08 8.32
CA GLY A 307 15.33 -0.73 8.27
C GLY A 307 16.48 0.23 8.56
N LEU A 308 16.48 1.39 7.93
CA LEU A 308 17.53 2.40 8.12
C LEU A 308 17.47 3.03 9.53
N THR A 309 16.28 3.31 10.06
CA THR A 309 16.13 3.81 11.45
C THR A 309 16.68 2.80 12.46
N ALA A 310 16.31 1.51 12.32
CA ALA A 310 16.85 0.47 13.19
C ALA A 310 18.39 0.39 13.09
N THR A 311 18.93 0.53 11.88
CA THR A 311 20.38 0.53 11.65
C THR A 311 21.07 1.74 12.27
N THR A 312 20.51 2.96 12.10
CA THR A 312 21.11 4.17 12.72
C THR A 312 21.12 4.11 14.24
N VAL A 313 20.08 3.54 14.85
CA VAL A 313 20.03 3.32 16.31
C VAL A 313 21.03 2.23 16.73
N ALA A 314 21.09 1.10 16.02
CA ALA A 314 22.02 0.02 16.32
C ALA A 314 23.50 0.48 16.24
N LEU A 315 23.82 1.34 15.27
CA LEU A 315 25.16 1.85 14.98
C LEU A 315 25.45 3.26 15.50
N ALA A 316 24.63 3.78 16.43
CA ALA A 316 24.78 5.16 16.95
C ALA A 316 26.19 5.43 17.55
N ASP A 317 26.93 4.39 17.96
CA ASP A 317 28.30 4.50 18.50
C ASP A 317 29.40 4.64 17.43
N ARG A 318 29.06 4.40 16.13
CA ARG A 318 30.06 4.38 15.05
C ARG A 318 30.13 5.72 14.32
N ASP A 319 29.56 5.80 13.13
CA ASP A 319 29.55 7.02 12.30
C ASP A 319 28.32 7.87 12.62
N ARG A 320 28.48 8.80 13.56
CA ARG A 320 27.40 9.69 14.01
C ARG A 320 26.81 10.52 12.87
N GLU A 321 27.67 11.03 12.01
CA GLU A 321 27.25 11.93 10.92
C GLU A 321 26.47 11.15 9.86
N LEU A 322 26.95 9.96 9.46
CA LEU A 322 26.26 9.09 8.54
C LEU A 322 24.86 8.69 9.08
N CYS A 323 24.80 8.30 10.36
CA CYS A 323 23.52 7.96 11.01
C CYS A 323 22.55 9.16 11.05
N ALA A 324 23.04 10.36 11.37
CA ALA A 324 22.23 11.56 11.44
C ALA A 324 21.70 11.98 10.05
N ASN A 325 22.52 11.86 9.01
CA ASN A 325 22.12 12.14 7.64
C ASN A 325 20.96 11.26 7.18
N HIS A 326 21.02 9.93 7.47
CA HIS A 326 19.93 9.01 7.14
C HIS A 326 18.66 9.32 7.95
N LEU A 327 18.81 9.56 9.25
CA LEU A 327 17.66 9.88 10.10
C LEU A 327 16.98 11.19 9.67
N ALA A 328 17.76 12.21 9.29
CA ALA A 328 17.22 13.46 8.74
C ALA A 328 16.48 13.25 7.43
N ALA A 329 17.02 12.41 6.54
CA ALA A 329 16.36 12.08 5.27
C ALA A 329 15.03 11.32 5.49
N ILE A 330 15.00 10.39 6.45
CA ILE A 330 13.77 9.67 6.81
C ILE A 330 12.73 10.65 7.37
N ALA A 331 13.12 11.52 8.29
CA ALA A 331 12.23 12.52 8.87
C ALA A 331 11.70 13.53 7.82
N GLU A 332 12.43 13.73 6.72
CA GLU A 332 12.00 14.56 5.60
C GLU A 332 11.03 13.85 4.66
N CYS A 333 11.28 12.58 4.32
CA CYS A 333 10.52 11.88 3.27
C CYS A 333 9.32 11.06 3.78
N LEU A 334 9.37 10.53 4.99
CA LEU A 334 8.32 9.67 5.52
C LEU A 334 6.95 10.38 5.66
N PRO A 335 6.88 11.69 6.05
CA PRO A 335 5.61 12.42 6.08
C PRO A 335 4.86 12.44 4.74
N GLU A 336 5.58 12.45 3.64
CA GLU A 336 4.98 12.40 2.30
C GLU A 336 4.33 11.04 2.01
N ALA A 337 5.01 9.95 2.39
CA ALA A 337 4.47 8.61 2.25
C ALA A 337 3.28 8.35 3.18
N GLU A 338 3.24 9.00 4.35
CA GLU A 338 2.12 8.93 5.28
C GLU A 338 0.94 9.81 4.84
N SER A 339 1.22 10.93 4.18
CA SER A 339 0.21 11.89 3.73
C SER A 339 -0.80 11.30 2.74
N VAL A 340 -0.46 10.19 2.07
CA VAL A 340 -1.39 9.46 1.18
C VAL A 340 -2.61 8.93 1.92
N CYS A 341 -2.51 8.74 3.24
CA CYS A 341 -3.64 8.38 4.09
C CYS A 341 -4.60 9.56 4.37
N GLY A 342 -4.20 10.80 4.03
CA GLY A 342 -5.04 11.98 4.27
C GLY A 342 -6.18 12.12 3.25
N PRO A 343 -7.32 12.74 3.66
CA PRO A 343 -7.59 13.23 5.01
C PRO A 343 -8.18 12.20 5.97
N ASP A 344 -8.74 11.09 5.47
CA ASP A 344 -9.68 10.23 6.20
C ASP A 344 -9.15 8.80 6.41
N GLY A 345 -7.87 8.57 6.20
CA GLY A 345 -7.21 7.31 6.51
C GLY A 345 -7.23 6.26 5.39
N VAL A 346 -7.65 6.59 4.18
CA VAL A 346 -7.63 5.65 3.05
C VAL A 346 -6.20 5.36 2.62
N TYR A 347 -5.86 4.09 2.44
CA TYR A 347 -4.58 3.71 1.86
C TYR A 347 -4.71 3.42 0.37
N THR A 348 -4.02 4.17 -0.44
CA THR A 348 -4.20 4.20 -1.90
C THR A 348 -3.94 2.87 -2.60
N GLU A 349 -2.99 2.09 -2.10
CA GLU A 349 -2.58 0.81 -2.68
C GLU A 349 -3.42 -0.39 -2.18
N GLY A 350 -4.46 -0.13 -1.38
CA GLY A 350 -5.34 -1.15 -0.82
C GLY A 350 -4.86 -1.79 0.50
N PRO A 351 -5.71 -2.63 1.14
CA PRO A 351 -5.47 -3.14 2.49
C PRO A 351 -4.27 -4.07 2.61
N GLY A 352 -3.88 -4.76 1.55
CA GLY A 352 -2.70 -5.62 1.55
C GLY A 352 -1.40 -4.83 1.72
N TYR A 353 -1.25 -3.77 0.95
CA TYR A 353 -0.08 -2.88 1.05
C TYR A 353 -0.13 -1.99 2.29
N TRP A 354 -1.33 -1.61 2.76
CA TRP A 354 -1.46 -0.98 4.08
C TRP A 354 -0.87 -1.87 5.17
N ASN A 355 -1.25 -3.15 5.19
CA ASN A 355 -0.72 -4.08 6.18
C ASN A 355 0.81 -4.20 6.09
N TYR A 356 1.36 -4.24 4.88
CA TYR A 356 2.80 -4.31 4.67
C TYR A 356 3.49 -3.01 5.11
N GLY A 357 3.15 -1.88 4.48
CA GLY A 357 3.80 -0.59 4.74
C GLY A 357 3.62 -0.11 6.17
N MET A 358 2.37 -0.08 6.66
CA MET A 358 2.09 0.41 8.01
C MET A 358 2.68 -0.47 9.11
N SER A 359 2.82 -1.80 8.91
CA SER A 359 3.50 -2.65 9.89
C SER A 359 4.96 -2.25 10.07
N PHE A 360 5.67 -1.90 9.01
CA PHE A 360 7.03 -1.39 9.10
C PHE A 360 7.08 0.05 9.62
N ASN A 361 6.11 0.88 9.22
CA ASN A 361 6.02 2.25 9.69
C ASN A 361 5.89 2.35 11.21
N VAL A 362 4.97 1.61 11.80
CA VAL A 362 4.79 1.63 13.27
C VAL A 362 5.97 1.04 14.03
N ILE A 363 6.72 0.10 13.43
CA ILE A 363 7.99 -0.37 13.97
C ILE A 363 9.01 0.78 13.95
N CYS A 364 9.12 1.50 12.84
CA CYS A 364 9.98 2.69 12.71
C CYS A 364 9.69 3.72 13.80
N LEU A 365 8.41 4.06 13.99
CA LEU A 365 7.97 5.04 15.00
C LEU A 365 8.30 4.58 16.44
N ASP A 366 8.09 3.30 16.76
CA ASP A 366 8.44 2.78 18.09
C ASP A 366 9.96 2.73 18.30
N VAL A 367 10.77 2.43 17.28
CA VAL A 367 12.24 2.55 17.35
C VAL A 367 12.63 3.99 17.64
N MET A 368 12.08 4.97 16.93
CA MET A 368 12.37 6.39 17.16
C MET A 368 11.95 6.84 18.56
N LYS A 369 10.70 6.56 18.96
CA LYS A 369 10.19 6.94 20.28
C LYS A 369 11.01 6.31 21.42
N LYS A 370 11.46 5.06 21.25
CA LYS A 370 12.29 4.38 22.22
C LYS A 370 13.68 4.98 22.31
N ALA A 371 14.34 5.21 21.18
CA ALA A 371 15.73 5.66 21.13
C ALA A 371 15.90 7.17 21.35
N PHE A 372 14.93 7.97 20.94
CA PHE A 372 15.03 9.43 20.88
C PHE A 372 14.02 10.15 21.79
N GLY A 373 13.01 9.46 22.30
CA GLY A 373 11.90 10.04 23.06
C GLY A 373 10.82 10.70 22.18
N HIS A 374 11.01 10.77 20.87
CA HIS A 374 10.08 11.34 19.91
C HIS A 374 10.22 10.67 18.53
N ASP A 375 9.27 10.90 17.65
CA ASP A 375 9.20 10.38 16.28
C ASP A 375 9.27 11.51 15.22
N PHE A 376 9.85 12.63 15.53
CA PHE A 376 9.94 13.83 14.66
C PHE A 376 8.59 14.43 14.24
N GLY A 377 7.47 14.02 14.86
CA GLY A 377 6.12 14.44 14.51
C GLY A 377 5.47 13.59 13.41
N LEU A 378 6.05 12.43 13.10
CA LEU A 378 5.55 11.53 12.06
C LEU A 378 4.17 10.97 12.41
N SER A 379 3.89 10.65 13.66
CA SER A 379 2.55 10.21 14.10
C SER A 379 1.48 11.31 14.12
N ASP A 380 1.85 12.57 13.83
CA ASP A 380 0.93 13.72 13.75
C ASP A 380 0.52 14.07 12.31
N VAL A 381 1.03 13.33 11.31
CA VAL A 381 0.67 13.53 9.90
C VAL A 381 -0.83 13.29 9.71
N LYS A 382 -1.47 14.21 8.98
CA LYS A 382 -2.92 14.12 8.72
C LYS A 382 -3.29 12.81 8.01
N GLY A 383 -4.27 12.10 8.54
CA GLY A 383 -4.69 10.79 8.05
C GLY A 383 -3.97 9.62 8.71
N PHE A 384 -2.83 9.86 9.40
CA PHE A 384 -2.09 8.79 10.06
C PHE A 384 -2.90 8.12 11.19
N LYS A 385 -3.60 8.90 12.02
CA LYS A 385 -4.46 8.34 13.07
C LYS A 385 -5.68 7.64 12.47
N GLU A 386 -6.32 8.30 11.52
CA GLU A 386 -7.54 7.81 10.87
C GLU A 386 -7.32 6.49 10.15
N THR A 387 -6.14 6.27 9.55
CA THR A 387 -5.83 5.03 8.85
C THR A 387 -5.77 3.79 9.75
N GLY A 388 -5.66 3.97 11.06
CA GLY A 388 -5.72 2.86 12.02
C GLY A 388 -7.02 2.05 11.97
N LEU A 389 -8.14 2.68 11.58
CA LEU A 389 -9.42 2.00 11.39
C LEU A 389 -9.61 1.42 9.98
N TYR A 390 -8.76 1.78 9.05
CA TYR A 390 -8.94 1.43 7.65
C TYR A 390 -9.09 -0.09 7.39
N PRO A 391 -8.28 -1.01 7.95
CA PRO A 391 -8.49 -2.44 7.73
C PRO A 391 -9.84 -2.93 8.27
N ALA A 392 -10.27 -2.41 9.41
CA ALA A 392 -11.56 -2.77 9.99
C ALA A 392 -12.73 -2.26 9.14
N LEU A 393 -12.61 -1.08 8.53
CA LEU A 393 -13.58 -0.51 7.59
C LEU A 393 -13.65 -1.34 6.30
N MET A 394 -12.50 -1.77 5.77
CA MET A 394 -12.40 -2.61 4.57
C MET A 394 -12.86 -4.04 4.80
N THR A 395 -13.01 -4.50 6.04
CA THR A 395 -13.44 -5.85 6.37
C THR A 395 -14.96 -5.92 6.41
N GLY A 396 -15.55 -6.74 5.53
CA GLY A 396 -16.98 -7.02 5.53
C GLY A 396 -17.37 -8.14 6.51
N PRO A 397 -18.68 -8.37 6.73
CA PRO A 397 -19.20 -9.44 7.61
C PRO A 397 -18.77 -10.86 7.21
N SER A 398 -18.37 -11.09 5.97
CA SER A 398 -17.77 -12.35 5.52
C SER A 398 -16.39 -12.62 6.11
N GLY A 399 -15.76 -11.62 6.72
CA GLY A 399 -14.37 -11.65 7.16
C GLY A 399 -13.36 -11.34 6.03
N SER A 400 -13.83 -11.04 4.82
CA SER A 400 -12.97 -10.70 3.68
C SER A 400 -12.79 -9.19 3.55
N TRP A 401 -11.60 -8.78 3.10
CA TRP A 401 -11.35 -7.38 2.76
C TRP A 401 -12.04 -6.95 1.47
N PHE A 402 -12.35 -5.67 1.33
CA PHE A 402 -12.44 -5.05 0.01
C PHE A 402 -11.02 -4.89 -0.52
N ASN A 403 -10.59 -5.85 -1.29
CA ASN A 403 -9.21 -6.05 -1.74
C ASN A 403 -8.94 -5.39 -3.09
N TYR A 404 -9.37 -4.13 -3.26
CA TYR A 404 -9.09 -3.34 -4.46
C TYR A 404 -7.57 -3.18 -4.68
N SER A 405 -7.18 -2.75 -5.87
CA SER A 405 -5.78 -2.64 -6.29
C SER A 405 -5.06 -3.99 -6.16
N ASP A 406 -3.75 -4.00 -6.06
CA ASP A 406 -2.96 -5.23 -5.93
C ASP A 406 -3.04 -5.86 -4.51
N SER A 407 -4.24 -5.91 -3.93
CA SER A 407 -4.47 -6.54 -2.63
C SER A 407 -5.00 -7.96 -2.75
N HIS A 408 -4.57 -8.84 -1.84
CA HIS A 408 -5.16 -10.17 -1.70
C HIS A 408 -6.38 -10.12 -0.78
N GLY A 409 -7.35 -11.01 -0.99
CA GLY A 409 -8.63 -10.99 -0.27
C GLY A 409 -8.60 -11.54 1.16
N SER A 410 -7.47 -12.08 1.64
CA SER A 410 -7.39 -12.71 2.95
C SER A 410 -6.89 -11.75 4.03
N THR A 411 -7.59 -11.74 5.15
CA THR A 411 -7.16 -11.08 6.38
C THR A 411 -6.13 -11.95 7.10
N GLY A 412 -4.88 -11.50 7.17
CA GLY A 412 -3.92 -12.01 8.16
C GLY A 412 -3.93 -11.10 9.38
N SER A 413 -3.27 -11.51 10.48
CA SER A 413 -3.04 -10.59 11.60
C SER A 413 -2.07 -9.48 11.20
N SER A 414 -2.42 -8.24 11.54
CA SER A 414 -1.67 -7.04 11.18
C SER A 414 -0.93 -6.47 12.39
N SER A 415 0.38 -6.30 12.27
CA SER A 415 1.19 -5.65 13.31
C SER A 415 0.70 -4.25 13.62
N ALA A 416 0.36 -3.47 12.59
CA ALA A 416 -0.07 -2.09 12.76
C ALA A 416 -1.41 -1.98 13.52
N VAL A 417 -2.38 -2.87 13.28
CA VAL A 417 -3.67 -2.88 14.01
C VAL A 417 -3.45 -2.96 15.52
N TRP A 418 -2.59 -3.88 15.96
CA TRP A 418 -2.27 -4.02 17.39
C TRP A 418 -1.53 -2.81 17.94
N TRP A 419 -0.67 -2.17 17.15
CA TRP A 419 0.00 -0.93 17.53
C TRP A 419 -0.99 0.21 17.72
N TYR A 420 -1.90 0.43 16.75
CA TYR A 420 -2.94 1.47 16.85
C TYR A 420 -3.81 1.28 18.09
N ALA A 421 -4.23 0.04 18.36
CA ALA A 421 -4.98 -0.29 19.56
C ALA A 421 -4.20 0.00 20.84
N ARG A 422 -2.92 -0.38 20.90
CA ARG A 422 -2.08 -0.22 22.10
C ARG A 422 -1.61 1.21 22.32
N ARG A 423 -1.21 1.91 21.26
CA ARG A 423 -0.58 3.24 21.35
C ARG A 423 -1.58 4.38 21.29
N LEU A 424 -2.66 4.22 20.55
CA LEU A 424 -3.67 5.25 20.34
C LEU A 424 -5.04 4.91 20.95
N ALA A 425 -5.14 3.80 21.71
CA ALA A 425 -6.36 3.29 22.31
C ALA A 425 -7.51 3.02 21.33
N MET A 426 -7.18 2.69 20.08
CA MET A 426 -8.13 2.42 18.99
C MET A 426 -8.54 0.94 19.01
N THR A 427 -9.21 0.49 20.07
CA THR A 427 -9.59 -0.93 20.23
C THR A 427 -10.60 -1.42 19.20
N GLU A 428 -11.34 -0.52 18.57
CA GLU A 428 -12.26 -0.81 17.47
C GLU A 428 -11.53 -1.27 16.19
N ALA A 429 -10.24 -0.98 16.05
CA ALA A 429 -9.41 -1.51 14.96
C ALA A 429 -9.20 -3.02 15.08
N VAL A 430 -9.20 -3.57 16.30
CA VAL A 430 -9.01 -5.00 16.56
C VAL A 430 -10.34 -5.74 16.35
N THR A 431 -10.58 -6.20 15.14
CA THR A 431 -11.80 -6.95 14.79
C THR A 431 -11.76 -8.39 15.35
N GLU A 432 -12.91 -9.05 15.40
CA GLU A 432 -12.96 -10.49 15.73
C GLU A 432 -12.10 -11.34 14.78
N GLY A 433 -12.05 -10.95 13.49
CA GLY A 433 -11.20 -11.59 12.50
C GLY A 433 -9.71 -11.44 12.81
N GLU A 434 -9.28 -10.25 13.27
CA GLU A 434 -7.90 -10.00 13.70
C GLU A 434 -7.53 -10.87 14.92
N VAL A 435 -8.40 -10.94 15.91
CA VAL A 435 -8.21 -11.79 17.10
C VAL A 435 -8.17 -13.27 16.70
N ALA A 436 -9.05 -13.71 15.81
CA ALA A 436 -9.07 -15.09 15.32
C ALA A 436 -7.78 -15.42 14.56
N ALA A 437 -7.33 -14.54 13.66
CA ALA A 437 -6.09 -14.72 12.91
C ALA A 437 -4.86 -14.80 13.84
N PHE A 438 -4.80 -13.94 14.85
CA PHE A 438 -3.73 -14.02 15.86
C PHE A 438 -3.77 -15.33 16.66
N LYS A 439 -4.97 -15.79 17.05
CA LYS A 439 -5.13 -17.11 17.73
C LYS A 439 -4.72 -18.28 16.83
N GLU A 440 -4.95 -18.21 15.54
CA GLU A 440 -4.47 -19.23 14.58
C GLU A 440 -2.95 -19.27 14.50
N ILE A 441 -2.30 -18.09 14.53
CA ILE A 441 -0.83 -17.98 14.62
C ILE A 441 -0.35 -18.67 15.91
N CYS A 442 -0.93 -18.35 17.06
CA CYS A 442 -0.59 -18.94 18.34
C CYS A 442 -0.78 -20.48 18.36
N ALA A 443 -1.84 -20.96 17.72
CA ALA A 443 -2.15 -22.40 17.63
C ALA A 443 -1.29 -23.15 16.58
N GLY A 444 -0.41 -22.47 15.86
CA GLY A 444 0.40 -23.06 14.79
C GLY A 444 -0.41 -23.47 13.53
N LYS A 445 -1.62 -22.93 13.37
CA LYS A 445 -2.52 -23.21 12.23
C LYS A 445 -2.35 -22.24 11.07
N ALA A 446 -1.73 -21.08 11.31
CA ALA A 446 -1.44 -20.12 10.26
C ALA A 446 -0.46 -20.73 9.24
N LYS A 447 -0.70 -20.50 7.95
CA LYS A 447 0.15 -20.98 6.86
C LYS A 447 1.59 -20.52 6.99
N GLU A 448 1.78 -19.28 7.45
CA GLU A 448 3.08 -18.69 7.74
C GLU A 448 3.04 -17.89 9.03
N ILE A 449 4.15 -17.91 9.77
CA ILE A 449 4.32 -17.02 10.91
C ILE A 449 4.77 -15.66 10.39
N PRO A 450 4.09 -14.56 10.79
CA PRO A 450 4.53 -13.23 10.43
C PRO A 450 5.97 -12.98 10.89
N ARG A 451 6.82 -12.49 10.01
CA ARG A 451 8.21 -12.13 10.36
C ARG A 451 8.28 -10.98 11.37
N THR A 452 7.17 -10.26 11.51
CA THR A 452 6.97 -9.17 12.48
C THR A 452 6.37 -9.65 13.80
N LEU A 453 6.08 -10.95 13.97
CA LEU A 453 5.45 -11.48 15.19
C LEU A 453 6.15 -11.01 16.48
N PRO A 454 7.49 -11.04 16.62
CA PRO A 454 8.16 -10.56 17.83
C PRO A 454 7.84 -9.12 18.20
N PHE A 455 7.63 -8.23 17.21
CA PHE A 455 7.21 -6.84 17.46
C PHE A 455 5.75 -6.76 17.91
N ILE A 456 4.85 -7.53 17.29
CA ILE A 456 3.43 -7.59 17.67
C ILE A 456 3.25 -7.91 19.16
N LEU A 457 4.09 -8.80 19.71
CA LEU A 457 3.98 -9.25 21.10
C LEU A 457 4.16 -8.13 22.14
N PHE A 458 4.79 -7.02 21.77
CA PHE A 458 4.86 -5.84 22.62
C PHE A 458 3.54 -5.05 22.66
N TRP A 459 2.67 -5.23 21.66
CA TRP A 459 1.41 -4.49 21.55
C TRP A 459 0.18 -5.33 21.89
N VAL A 460 0.14 -6.61 21.50
CA VAL A 460 -1.01 -7.50 21.71
C VAL A 460 -1.31 -7.71 23.19
N GLY A 461 -2.58 -7.95 23.51
CA GLY A 461 -3.06 -8.34 24.84
C GLY A 461 -4.56 -8.62 24.85
N GLU A 462 -5.04 -9.40 25.81
CA GLU A 462 -6.46 -9.72 26.00
C GLU A 462 -7.31 -8.47 26.24
N ASP A 463 -6.74 -7.46 26.91
CA ASP A 463 -7.39 -6.18 27.18
C ASP A 463 -7.81 -5.45 25.89
N LEU A 464 -7.10 -5.64 24.80
CA LEU A 464 -7.42 -5.04 23.48
C LEU A 464 -8.45 -5.84 22.69
N THR A 465 -8.76 -7.06 23.08
CA THR A 465 -9.76 -7.88 22.36
C THR A 465 -11.19 -7.49 22.69
N ARG A 466 -11.39 -6.67 23.69
CA ARG A 466 -12.71 -6.10 24.06
C ARG A 466 -12.87 -4.75 23.37
N ARG A 467 -13.65 -4.76 22.30
CA ARG A 467 -13.94 -3.54 21.54
C ARG A 467 -14.75 -2.56 22.41
N THR A 468 -14.29 -1.34 22.51
CA THR A 468 -14.99 -0.26 23.23
C THR A 468 -15.78 0.66 22.30
N GLY A 469 -15.48 0.64 21.00
CA GLY A 469 -16.12 1.45 19.97
C GLY A 469 -16.88 0.62 18.93
N THR A 470 -17.74 1.28 18.17
CA THR A 470 -18.45 0.70 17.01
C THR A 470 -17.95 1.34 15.73
N LEU A 471 -17.78 0.53 14.68
CA LEU A 471 -17.48 1.05 13.35
C LEU A 471 -18.72 1.78 12.79
N PRO A 472 -18.54 2.88 12.05
CA PRO A 472 -19.66 3.59 11.42
C PRO A 472 -20.37 2.69 10.40
N ARG A 473 -21.69 2.83 10.32
CA ARG A 473 -22.49 2.12 9.30
C ARG A 473 -22.18 2.61 7.90
N GLU A 474 -21.86 3.88 7.79
CA GLU A 474 -21.49 4.54 6.56
C GLU A 474 -20.20 5.34 6.77
N TRP A 475 -19.26 5.15 5.87
CA TRP A 475 -18.02 5.88 5.86
C TRP A 475 -17.60 6.18 4.42
N ILE A 476 -17.20 7.42 4.18
CA ILE A 476 -16.61 7.85 2.90
C ILE A 476 -15.26 8.43 3.23
N GLY A 477 -14.22 7.70 2.90
CA GLY A 477 -12.85 8.19 2.97
C GLY A 477 -12.51 8.93 1.69
N GLN A 478 -12.19 10.18 1.83
CA GLN A 478 -11.70 11.04 0.75
C GLN A 478 -10.18 10.95 0.63
N GLY A 479 -9.64 11.57 -0.37
CA GLY A 479 -8.21 11.59 -0.65
C GLY A 479 -7.92 11.21 -2.09
N GLU A 480 -6.74 10.68 -2.30
CA GLU A 480 -6.28 10.32 -3.66
C GLU A 480 -6.97 9.07 -4.23
N MET A 481 -7.48 8.21 -3.35
CA MET A 481 -8.26 7.02 -3.71
C MET A 481 -9.51 6.98 -2.84
N PRO A 482 -10.57 7.74 -3.17
CA PRO A 482 -11.80 7.71 -2.41
C PRO A 482 -12.39 6.30 -2.34
N ILE A 483 -12.76 5.89 -1.13
CA ILE A 483 -13.43 4.61 -0.87
C ILE A 483 -14.66 4.89 -0.01
N ALA A 484 -15.76 4.23 -0.29
CA ALA A 484 -16.91 4.28 0.60
C ALA A 484 -17.33 2.88 1.05
N VAL A 485 -17.86 2.84 2.27
CA VAL A 485 -18.44 1.65 2.88
C VAL A 485 -19.84 2.00 3.36
N VAL A 486 -20.81 1.17 3.03
CA VAL A 486 -22.20 1.27 3.48
C VAL A 486 -22.62 -0.07 4.08
N SER A 487 -23.19 -0.05 5.27
CA SER A 487 -23.71 -1.27 5.93
C SER A 487 -24.97 -0.91 6.72
N SER A 488 -25.93 -1.81 6.75
CA SER A 488 -27.14 -1.62 7.57
C SER A 488 -26.86 -1.80 9.07
N ASP A 489 -25.92 -2.68 9.42
CA ASP A 489 -25.46 -2.90 10.80
C ASP A 489 -24.07 -3.57 10.80
N ARG A 490 -23.07 -2.89 11.36
CA ARG A 490 -21.70 -3.41 11.44
C ARG A 490 -21.50 -4.45 12.56
N SER A 491 -22.48 -4.61 13.43
CA SER A 491 -22.47 -5.62 14.50
C SER A 491 -23.19 -6.91 14.12
N ASP A 492 -24.07 -6.88 13.12
CA ASP A 492 -24.78 -8.05 12.63
C ASP A 492 -24.01 -8.70 11.48
N ARG A 493 -23.52 -9.91 11.71
CA ARG A 493 -22.82 -10.70 10.68
C ARG A 493 -23.67 -10.97 9.42
N ASN A 494 -24.99 -10.98 9.54
CA ASN A 494 -25.88 -11.23 8.42
C ASN A 494 -26.29 -9.97 7.66
N ALA A 495 -25.99 -8.79 8.23
CA ALA A 495 -26.32 -7.51 7.63
C ALA A 495 -25.63 -7.32 6.27
N PRO A 496 -26.30 -6.69 5.31
CA PRO A 496 -25.67 -6.26 4.08
C PRO A 496 -24.54 -5.27 4.33
N TYR A 497 -23.44 -5.44 3.60
CA TYR A 497 -22.27 -4.58 3.55
C TYR A 497 -21.87 -4.42 2.09
N LEU A 498 -21.71 -3.20 1.65
CA LEU A 498 -21.21 -2.86 0.32
C LEU A 498 -20.07 -1.85 0.46
N ALA A 499 -18.96 -2.10 -0.22
CA ALA A 499 -17.90 -1.12 -0.36
C ALA A 499 -17.66 -0.81 -1.83
N ILE A 500 -17.39 0.46 -2.15
CA ILE A 500 -17.21 0.96 -3.52
C ILE A 500 -15.95 1.82 -3.61
N LYS A 501 -15.27 1.75 -4.75
CA LYS A 501 -14.03 2.47 -5.05
C LYS A 501 -14.28 3.65 -6.01
N GLY A 502 -13.67 4.79 -5.71
CA GLY A 502 -13.46 5.92 -6.61
C GLY A 502 -12.01 6.01 -7.09
N GLY A 503 -11.52 7.22 -7.27
CA GLY A 503 -10.12 7.51 -7.61
C GLY A 503 -9.77 7.32 -9.07
N SER A 504 -8.47 7.28 -9.35
CA SER A 504 -7.92 7.12 -10.69
C SER A 504 -7.39 5.71 -10.92
N PRO A 505 -7.65 5.09 -12.10
CA PRO A 505 -7.00 3.85 -12.50
C PRO A 505 -5.47 3.92 -12.56
N SER A 506 -4.90 5.09 -12.87
CA SER A 506 -3.46 5.28 -13.04
C SER A 506 -2.67 5.40 -11.76
N TYR A 507 -3.33 5.29 -10.59
CA TYR A 507 -2.62 5.32 -9.32
C TYR A 507 -1.66 4.13 -9.18
N ASN A 508 -0.64 4.27 -8.31
CA ASN A 508 0.29 3.17 -8.04
C ASN A 508 -0.47 1.92 -7.59
N HIS A 509 -0.20 0.77 -8.20
CA HIS A 509 -0.98 -0.47 -8.03
C HIS A 509 -2.47 -0.36 -8.40
N GLY A 510 -2.92 0.74 -9.01
CA GLY A 510 -4.32 0.94 -9.40
C GLY A 510 -4.74 0.03 -10.54
N HIS A 511 -6.03 -0.32 -10.57
CA HIS A 511 -6.69 -1.06 -11.64
C HIS A 511 -7.71 -0.15 -12.34
N ALA A 512 -8.15 -0.54 -13.53
CA ALA A 512 -9.22 0.16 -14.25
C ALA A 512 -10.60 -0.24 -13.69
N ASP A 513 -10.84 0.10 -12.42
CA ASP A 513 -11.89 -0.42 -11.55
C ASP A 513 -12.66 0.66 -10.78
N ALA A 514 -12.63 1.91 -11.23
CA ALA A 514 -13.44 2.96 -10.63
C ALA A 514 -14.94 2.59 -10.67
N GLY A 515 -15.63 2.75 -9.54
CA GLY A 515 -17.00 2.29 -9.36
C GLY A 515 -17.12 0.78 -9.08
N SER A 516 -16.05 0.01 -9.05
CA SER A 516 -16.09 -1.40 -8.63
C SER A 516 -16.50 -1.51 -7.17
N PHE A 517 -17.23 -2.57 -6.84
CA PHE A 517 -17.78 -2.80 -5.52
C PHE A 517 -17.62 -4.24 -5.07
N VAL A 518 -17.67 -4.44 -3.76
CA VAL A 518 -17.86 -5.76 -3.15
C VAL A 518 -19.15 -5.77 -2.35
N LEU A 519 -19.77 -6.94 -2.21
CA LEU A 519 -21.02 -7.13 -1.49
C LEU A 519 -20.94 -8.35 -0.57
N ASP A 520 -21.20 -8.14 0.71
CA ASP A 520 -21.43 -9.20 1.67
C ASP A 520 -22.90 -9.18 2.15
N MET A 521 -23.51 -10.36 2.27
CA MET A 521 -24.82 -10.57 2.88
C MET A 521 -24.83 -11.96 3.53
N HIS A 522 -25.53 -12.12 4.64
CA HIS A 522 -25.61 -13.38 5.38
C HIS A 522 -24.24 -13.96 5.79
N GLY A 523 -23.30 -13.10 6.09
CA GLY A 523 -21.93 -13.51 6.45
C GLY A 523 -21.11 -14.08 5.29
N LEU A 524 -21.55 -13.93 4.04
CA LEU A 524 -20.89 -14.43 2.84
C LEU A 524 -20.60 -13.27 1.86
N ARG A 525 -19.46 -13.37 1.15
CA ARG A 525 -19.11 -12.49 0.04
C ARG A 525 -19.86 -12.96 -1.21
N TRP A 526 -20.56 -12.05 -1.91
CA TRP A 526 -21.33 -12.33 -3.13
C TRP A 526 -20.73 -11.66 -4.36
N ALA A 527 -20.24 -10.43 -4.22
CA ALA A 527 -19.49 -9.73 -5.25
C ALA A 527 -18.02 -9.64 -4.83
N PHE A 528 -17.11 -10.07 -5.71
CA PHE A 528 -15.68 -10.17 -5.43
C PHE A 528 -14.88 -9.19 -6.27
N ASP A 529 -13.84 -8.61 -5.67
CA ASP A 529 -12.67 -8.13 -6.42
C ASP A 529 -11.68 -9.30 -6.57
N LEU A 530 -11.05 -9.42 -7.73
CA LEU A 530 -10.13 -10.52 -8.02
C LEU A 530 -8.72 -10.26 -7.47
N GLY A 531 -8.43 -9.00 -7.13
CA GLY A 531 -7.19 -8.57 -6.51
C GLY A 531 -5.95 -8.66 -7.40
N ALA A 532 -4.79 -8.84 -6.77
CA ALA A 532 -3.47 -8.78 -7.38
C ALA A 532 -3.20 -9.86 -8.44
N GLU A 533 -2.33 -9.52 -9.39
CA GLU A 533 -1.71 -10.42 -10.35
C GLU A 533 -0.36 -10.99 -9.88
N ASN A 534 0.15 -11.98 -10.61
CA ASN A 534 1.52 -12.45 -10.45
C ASN A 534 2.47 -11.58 -11.27
N TYR A 535 3.13 -10.64 -10.64
CA TYR A 535 4.02 -9.68 -11.31
C TYR A 535 5.11 -10.35 -12.15
N GLY A 536 5.77 -11.38 -11.63
CA GLY A 536 6.87 -12.06 -12.33
C GLY A 536 6.42 -12.65 -13.66
N LYS A 537 5.25 -13.29 -13.70
CA LYS A 537 4.67 -13.84 -14.93
C LYS A 537 4.24 -12.74 -15.90
N VAL A 538 3.56 -11.71 -15.40
CA VAL A 538 3.11 -10.57 -16.22
C VAL A 538 4.30 -9.79 -16.77
N GLU A 539 5.31 -9.49 -15.95
CA GLU A 539 6.54 -8.82 -16.39
C GLU A 539 7.28 -9.62 -17.45
N ALA A 540 7.31 -10.95 -17.33
CA ALA A 540 7.92 -11.82 -18.34
C ALA A 540 7.14 -11.80 -19.67
N ALA A 541 5.79 -11.66 -19.62
CA ALA A 541 4.93 -11.71 -20.81
C ALA A 541 4.84 -10.36 -21.53
N ILE A 542 4.65 -9.26 -20.81
CA ILE A 542 4.40 -7.93 -21.42
C ILE A 542 5.50 -6.90 -21.13
N GLY A 543 6.55 -7.29 -20.37
CA GLY A 543 7.62 -6.41 -19.93
C GLY A 543 7.27 -5.57 -18.70
N GLY A 544 8.27 -5.15 -17.95
CA GLY A 544 8.06 -4.29 -16.77
C GLY A 544 7.39 -2.96 -17.12
N SER A 545 7.77 -2.32 -18.21
CA SER A 545 7.11 -1.12 -18.71
C SER A 545 5.64 -1.37 -19.10
N GLY A 546 5.32 -2.57 -19.64
CA GLY A 546 3.95 -2.97 -19.96
C GLY A 546 3.08 -3.14 -18.72
N LEU A 547 3.64 -3.67 -17.62
CA LEU A 547 2.91 -3.86 -16.37
C LEU A 547 2.72 -2.54 -15.59
N TRP A 548 3.76 -1.68 -15.55
CA TRP A 548 3.79 -0.53 -14.65
C TRP A 548 3.45 0.81 -15.29
N SER A 549 3.30 0.86 -16.62
CA SER A 549 2.88 2.09 -17.30
C SER A 549 1.40 2.40 -17.04
N PRO A 550 1.07 3.60 -16.54
CA PRO A 550 -0.32 4.03 -16.36
C PRO A 550 -0.92 4.65 -17.63
N GLU A 551 -0.17 4.71 -18.74
CA GLU A 551 -0.63 5.36 -19.98
C GLU A 551 -1.83 4.62 -20.59
N PRO A 552 -2.74 5.32 -21.30
CA PRO A 552 -3.95 4.72 -21.84
C PRO A 552 -3.73 3.57 -22.83
N ASP A 553 -2.60 3.58 -23.53
CA ASP A 553 -2.20 2.56 -24.51
C ASP A 553 -1.35 1.44 -23.89
N SER A 554 -1.16 1.46 -22.58
CA SER A 554 -0.41 0.42 -21.88
C SER A 554 -1.04 -0.95 -22.00
N LYS A 555 -0.20 -1.97 -22.22
CA LYS A 555 -0.60 -3.38 -22.16
C LYS A 555 -1.15 -3.80 -20.78
N ARG A 556 -0.89 -3.00 -19.72
CA ARG A 556 -1.45 -3.22 -18.38
C ARG A 556 -2.96 -3.42 -18.43
N TRP A 557 -3.65 -2.61 -19.22
CA TRP A 557 -5.11 -2.58 -19.27
C TRP A 557 -5.73 -3.76 -20.04
N SER A 558 -4.93 -4.55 -20.75
CA SER A 558 -5.36 -5.81 -21.36
C SER A 558 -5.30 -6.99 -20.41
N VAL A 559 -4.55 -6.90 -19.29
CA VAL A 559 -4.48 -7.94 -18.26
C VAL A 559 -5.81 -8.01 -17.52
N PHE A 560 -6.39 -9.21 -17.40
CA PHE A 560 -7.77 -9.40 -16.95
C PHE A 560 -8.06 -8.75 -15.60
N ARG A 561 -7.21 -8.99 -14.59
CA ARG A 561 -7.39 -8.43 -13.24
C ARG A 561 -7.06 -6.95 -13.13
N LEU A 562 -6.33 -6.38 -14.09
CA LEU A 562 -5.91 -4.99 -14.05
C LEU A 562 -6.81 -4.09 -14.91
N GLY A 563 -7.42 -4.68 -15.95
CA GLY A 563 -8.32 -4.00 -16.86
C GLY A 563 -9.78 -4.02 -16.40
N THR A 564 -10.60 -3.15 -16.97
CA THR A 564 -12.02 -2.97 -16.63
C THR A 564 -12.84 -4.25 -16.72
N GLN A 565 -12.48 -5.14 -17.64
CA GLN A 565 -13.18 -6.40 -17.92
C GLN A 565 -13.19 -7.36 -16.71
N GLY A 566 -12.21 -7.27 -15.83
CA GLY A 566 -12.07 -8.12 -14.65
C GLY A 566 -12.77 -7.59 -13.39
N HIS A 567 -13.46 -6.44 -13.47
CA HIS A 567 -14.00 -5.75 -12.30
C HIS A 567 -15.52 -5.62 -12.29
N ASN A 568 -16.08 -5.32 -11.11
CA ASN A 568 -17.51 -5.13 -10.88
C ASN A 568 -17.96 -3.73 -11.30
N THR A 569 -17.76 -3.38 -12.56
CA THR A 569 -18.02 -2.06 -13.10
C THR A 569 -18.60 -2.14 -14.52
N LEU A 570 -18.54 -1.04 -15.28
CA LEU A 570 -19.17 -0.91 -16.58
C LEU A 570 -18.12 -1.02 -17.69
N MET A 571 -18.53 -1.56 -18.85
CA MET A 571 -17.92 -1.29 -20.14
C MET A 571 -18.97 -0.58 -21.03
N ILE A 572 -18.59 0.51 -21.71
CA ILE A 572 -19.49 1.33 -22.48
C ILE A 572 -18.98 1.41 -23.92
N GLY A 573 -19.82 1.03 -24.89
CA GLY A 573 -19.45 0.98 -26.31
C GLY A 573 -18.26 0.04 -26.58
N GLY A 574 -18.17 -1.08 -25.83
CA GLY A 574 -17.08 -2.04 -25.93
C GLY A 574 -15.73 -1.57 -25.35
N LYS A 575 -15.69 -0.41 -24.69
CA LYS A 575 -14.46 0.18 -24.12
C LYS A 575 -14.51 0.18 -22.60
N GLY A 576 -13.34 -0.04 -22.00
CA GLY A 576 -13.09 0.12 -20.57
C GLY A 576 -12.86 1.59 -20.16
N GLN A 577 -12.34 1.76 -18.97
CA GLN A 577 -12.07 3.06 -18.37
C GLN A 577 -10.80 3.72 -18.95
N ASP A 578 -10.83 5.05 -19.06
CA ASP A 578 -9.64 5.85 -19.34
C ASP A 578 -8.84 6.02 -18.03
N PRO A 579 -7.58 5.56 -17.98
CA PRO A 579 -6.78 5.63 -16.76
C PRO A 579 -6.45 7.05 -16.30
N ARG A 580 -6.62 8.06 -17.16
CA ARG A 580 -6.39 9.48 -16.81
C ARG A 580 -7.56 10.11 -16.06
N GLY A 581 -8.72 9.43 -16.01
CA GLY A 581 -9.89 9.91 -15.30
C GLY A 581 -9.75 9.77 -13.78
N PHE A 582 -10.69 10.39 -13.07
CA PHE A 582 -10.79 10.34 -11.62
C PHE A 582 -12.27 10.29 -11.20
N ALA A 583 -12.66 9.26 -10.46
CA ALA A 583 -14.01 9.12 -9.95
C ALA A 583 -14.12 9.69 -8.53
N THR A 584 -15.07 10.59 -8.30
CA THR A 584 -15.37 11.14 -6.97
C THR A 584 -16.46 10.33 -6.29
N LEU A 585 -16.43 10.30 -4.95
CA LEU A 585 -17.50 9.72 -4.13
C LEU A 585 -18.15 10.81 -3.28
N THR A 586 -19.48 10.85 -3.30
CA THR A 586 -20.27 11.81 -2.53
C THR A 586 -21.44 11.13 -1.84
N ARG A 587 -21.93 11.73 -0.75
CA ARG A 587 -23.13 11.26 -0.04
C ARG A 587 -24.40 11.76 -0.72
N ASP A 588 -25.41 10.89 -0.80
CA ASP A 588 -26.77 11.22 -1.23
C ASP A 588 -27.79 10.53 -0.31
N GLY A 589 -28.15 11.21 0.77
CA GLY A 589 -28.95 10.61 1.86
C GLY A 589 -28.22 9.40 2.47
N ASP A 590 -28.89 8.24 2.44
CA ASP A 590 -28.34 6.95 2.92
C ASP A 590 -27.52 6.20 1.84
N ALA A 591 -27.21 6.85 0.74
CA ALA A 591 -26.52 6.27 -0.38
C ALA A 591 -25.19 7.00 -0.66
N VAL A 592 -24.34 6.32 -1.41
CA VAL A 592 -23.11 6.87 -1.96
C VAL A 592 -23.24 6.96 -3.48
N VAL A 593 -22.84 8.08 -4.05
CA VAL A 593 -22.78 8.30 -5.50
C VAL A 593 -21.33 8.43 -5.94
N ALA A 594 -20.94 7.58 -6.88
CA ALA A 594 -19.71 7.70 -7.63
C ALA A 594 -19.98 8.45 -8.94
N ASP A 595 -19.32 9.58 -9.15
CA ASP A 595 -19.27 10.20 -10.49
C ASP A 595 -18.14 9.56 -11.29
N LEU A 596 -18.50 8.79 -12.29
CA LEU A 596 -17.61 8.04 -13.16
C LEU A 596 -17.39 8.72 -14.51
N THR A 597 -17.90 9.92 -14.71
CA THR A 597 -17.92 10.60 -16.03
C THR A 597 -16.53 10.72 -16.63
N SER A 598 -15.54 11.11 -15.84
CA SER A 598 -14.18 11.35 -16.34
C SER A 598 -13.42 10.07 -16.71
N VAL A 599 -13.79 8.92 -16.13
CA VAL A 599 -13.20 7.61 -16.49
C VAL A 599 -13.89 6.95 -17.68
N TYR A 600 -15.04 7.48 -18.14
CA TYR A 600 -15.76 7.01 -19.33
C TYR A 600 -15.97 8.14 -20.36
N PRO A 601 -14.89 8.61 -21.02
CA PRO A 601 -14.98 9.73 -21.97
C PRO A 601 -15.86 9.42 -23.23
N GLN A 602 -16.24 8.16 -23.43
CA GLN A 602 -17.17 7.72 -24.48
C GLN A 602 -18.65 7.98 -24.13
N ALA A 603 -18.94 8.45 -22.92
CA ALA A 603 -20.27 8.84 -22.49
C ALA A 603 -20.30 10.31 -22.03
N ARG A 604 -21.46 10.96 -22.11
CA ARG A 604 -21.62 12.35 -21.67
C ARG A 604 -21.64 12.46 -20.14
N LYS A 605 -22.26 11.47 -19.48
CA LYS A 605 -22.35 11.37 -18.04
C LYS A 605 -22.47 9.91 -17.62
N VAL A 606 -21.74 9.53 -16.58
CA VAL A 606 -21.85 8.22 -15.95
C VAL A 606 -21.81 8.40 -14.45
N SER A 607 -22.81 7.84 -13.75
CA SER A 607 -22.81 7.81 -12.29
C SER A 607 -23.31 6.48 -11.78
N ARG A 608 -22.75 6.03 -10.65
CA ARG A 608 -23.18 4.83 -9.92
C ARG A 608 -23.61 5.23 -8.52
N ARG A 609 -24.84 4.92 -8.16
CA ARG A 609 -25.39 5.10 -6.82
C ARG A 609 -25.48 3.75 -6.14
N VAL A 610 -24.95 3.64 -4.93
CA VAL A 610 -25.04 2.41 -4.12
C VAL A 610 -25.73 2.73 -2.80
N SER A 611 -26.60 1.82 -2.36
CA SER A 611 -27.27 1.91 -1.09
C SER A 611 -27.50 0.55 -0.46
N VAL A 612 -27.64 0.50 0.85
CA VAL A 612 -27.86 -0.71 1.62
C VAL A 612 -29.05 -0.51 2.54
N GLY A 613 -30.09 -1.33 2.37
CA GLY A 613 -31.19 -1.44 3.29
C GLY A 613 -30.96 -2.53 4.33
N ARG A 614 -31.98 -2.83 5.12
CA ARG A 614 -31.88 -3.85 6.18
C ARG A 614 -31.68 -5.27 5.62
N LEU A 615 -32.30 -5.57 4.49
CA LEU A 615 -32.35 -6.91 3.88
C LEU A 615 -31.95 -6.91 2.40
N ASP A 616 -31.50 -5.79 1.88
CA ASP A 616 -31.16 -5.60 0.48
C ASP A 616 -29.96 -4.66 0.29
N ALA A 617 -29.40 -4.70 -0.90
CA ALA A 617 -28.41 -3.76 -1.39
C ALA A 617 -28.77 -3.40 -2.83
N GLN A 618 -28.49 -2.18 -3.24
CA GLN A 618 -28.83 -1.69 -4.56
C GLN A 618 -27.66 -0.99 -5.23
N VAL A 619 -27.47 -1.26 -6.52
CA VAL A 619 -26.53 -0.58 -7.40
C VAL A 619 -27.36 0.01 -8.54
N VAL A 620 -27.33 1.35 -8.69
CA VAL A 620 -28.05 2.08 -9.73
C VAL A 620 -27.04 2.83 -10.59
N ASP A 621 -26.94 2.45 -11.85
CA ASP A 621 -26.09 3.14 -12.83
C ASP A 621 -26.95 4.04 -13.73
N THR A 622 -26.55 5.28 -13.88
CA THR A 622 -27.14 6.23 -14.84
C THR A 622 -26.08 6.57 -15.90
N ILE A 623 -26.38 6.27 -17.14
CA ILE A 623 -25.51 6.47 -18.29
C ILE A 623 -26.20 7.38 -19.30
N GLU A 624 -25.56 8.49 -19.68
CA GLU A 624 -25.97 9.37 -20.75
C GLU A 624 -24.97 9.26 -21.90
N ALA A 625 -25.40 8.64 -23.00
CA ALA A 625 -24.56 8.38 -24.17
C ALA A 625 -25.41 8.39 -25.45
N ALA A 626 -24.76 8.22 -26.59
CA ALA A 626 -25.47 8.13 -27.89
C ALA A 626 -26.47 6.96 -27.89
N PRO A 627 -27.67 7.12 -28.45
CA PRO A 627 -28.63 6.03 -28.62
C PRO A 627 -27.99 4.80 -29.29
N GLY A 628 -28.37 3.61 -28.83
CA GLY A 628 -27.82 2.35 -29.32
C GLY A 628 -26.45 1.96 -28.75
N THR A 629 -25.77 2.84 -28.00
CA THR A 629 -24.51 2.48 -27.31
C THR A 629 -24.74 1.30 -26.38
N GLU A 630 -23.93 0.24 -26.53
CA GLU A 630 -23.99 -0.92 -25.66
C GLU A 630 -23.36 -0.60 -24.31
N VAL A 631 -24.01 -1.03 -23.25
CA VAL A 631 -23.53 -0.96 -21.88
C VAL A 631 -23.52 -2.36 -21.30
N ARG A 632 -22.33 -2.82 -20.88
CA ARG A 632 -22.14 -4.08 -20.18
C ARG A 632 -21.85 -3.79 -18.70
N TRP A 633 -22.72 -4.22 -17.83
CA TRP A 633 -22.50 -4.29 -16.39
C TRP A 633 -21.99 -5.68 -16.03
N ALA A 634 -21.00 -5.78 -15.15
CA ALA A 634 -20.47 -7.08 -14.73
C ALA A 634 -20.22 -7.14 -13.24
N MET A 635 -20.29 -8.36 -12.68
CA MET A 635 -19.99 -8.68 -11.29
C MET A 635 -19.35 -10.06 -11.18
N ASN A 636 -18.18 -10.15 -10.55
CA ASN A 636 -17.50 -11.42 -10.27
C ASN A 636 -18.13 -12.09 -9.04
N THR A 637 -18.40 -13.40 -9.15
CA THR A 637 -18.97 -14.21 -8.07
C THR A 637 -18.49 -15.65 -8.15
N ASP A 638 -18.39 -16.33 -6.99
CA ASP A 638 -18.19 -17.77 -6.89
C ASP A 638 -19.53 -18.52 -6.65
N ALA A 639 -20.63 -17.77 -6.59
CA ALA A 639 -21.96 -18.33 -6.43
C ALA A 639 -22.43 -19.08 -7.67
N THR A 640 -23.22 -20.12 -7.49
CA THR A 640 -24.01 -20.70 -8.59
C THR A 640 -25.08 -19.72 -9.01
N ILE A 641 -25.21 -19.48 -10.32
CA ILE A 641 -26.22 -18.61 -10.91
C ILE A 641 -27.41 -19.49 -11.30
N GLU A 642 -28.54 -19.29 -10.65
CA GLU A 642 -29.77 -20.04 -10.90
C GLU A 642 -30.77 -19.15 -11.65
N TRP A 643 -31.17 -19.60 -12.84
CA TRP A 643 -32.10 -18.89 -13.70
C TRP A 643 -33.52 -19.39 -13.47
N GLU A 644 -34.39 -18.58 -12.84
CA GLU A 644 -35.79 -18.92 -12.72
C GLU A 644 -36.63 -18.25 -13.83
N ARG A 645 -37.25 -19.03 -14.68
CA ARG A 645 -38.26 -18.53 -15.61
C ARG A 645 -39.56 -18.30 -14.83
N LYS A 646 -40.06 -17.08 -14.79
CA LYS A 646 -41.40 -16.80 -14.28
C LYS A 646 -42.49 -17.41 -15.16
N PRO A 647 -43.61 -17.81 -14.56
CA PRO A 647 -44.83 -18.11 -15.30
C PRO A 647 -45.28 -16.89 -16.11
N LEU A 648 -45.94 -17.10 -17.21
CA LEU A 648 -46.38 -16.20 -18.29
C LEU A 648 -46.99 -14.82 -17.93
N LEU A 649 -47.14 -14.48 -16.67
CA LEU A 649 -47.82 -13.24 -16.23
C LEU A 649 -46.89 -12.06 -15.86
N HIS A 650 -45.59 -12.29 -15.80
CA HIS A 650 -44.61 -11.19 -15.56
C HIS A 650 -43.37 -11.33 -16.41
N PRO A 651 -42.97 -10.29 -17.17
CA PRO A 651 -41.86 -10.35 -18.13
C PRO A 651 -40.46 -10.40 -17.47
N ASN A 652 -40.33 -10.23 -16.17
CA ASN A 652 -39.03 -10.14 -15.51
C ASN A 652 -38.54 -11.53 -15.07
N MET A 653 -37.38 -11.94 -15.55
CA MET A 653 -36.69 -13.14 -15.11
C MET A 653 -36.13 -12.91 -13.71
N TYR A 654 -36.43 -13.78 -12.73
CA TYR A 654 -35.75 -13.79 -11.45
C TYR A 654 -34.49 -14.62 -11.58
N LEU A 655 -33.42 -14.06 -11.06
CA LEU A 655 -32.12 -14.68 -10.97
C LEU A 655 -31.76 -14.81 -9.50
N PHE A 656 -31.21 -15.96 -9.12
CA PHE A 656 -30.71 -16.20 -7.78
C PHE A 656 -29.22 -16.52 -7.81
N LEU A 657 -28.53 -16.06 -6.80
CA LEU A 657 -27.18 -16.48 -6.47
C LEU A 657 -27.25 -17.42 -5.27
N SER A 658 -26.68 -18.61 -5.40
CA SER A 658 -26.72 -19.64 -4.37
C SER A 658 -25.33 -20.05 -3.94
N LYS A 659 -25.11 -20.12 -2.62
CA LYS A 659 -23.90 -20.61 -1.97
C LYS A 659 -24.26 -21.49 -0.79
N ARG A 660 -23.81 -22.74 -0.75
CA ARG A 660 -24.04 -23.68 0.35
C ARG A 660 -25.49 -23.63 0.85
N PHE A 661 -25.74 -22.98 1.98
CA PHE A 661 -27.05 -22.88 2.62
C PHE A 661 -27.68 -21.47 2.51
N SER A 662 -27.14 -20.59 1.67
CA SER A 662 -27.63 -19.21 1.51
C SER A 662 -27.95 -18.93 0.05
N ARG A 663 -29.02 -18.17 -0.15
CA ARG A 663 -29.52 -17.74 -1.44
C ARG A 663 -29.93 -16.28 -1.38
N ILE A 664 -29.55 -15.50 -2.38
CA ILE A 664 -30.03 -14.13 -2.56
C ILE A 664 -30.66 -13.98 -3.94
N GLY A 665 -31.72 -13.18 -4.00
CA GLY A 665 -32.37 -12.81 -5.26
C GLY A 665 -31.65 -11.62 -5.90
N VAL A 666 -31.55 -11.64 -7.22
CA VAL A 666 -31.06 -10.51 -8.01
C VAL A 666 -32.18 -10.10 -8.97
N SER A 667 -32.55 -8.84 -8.94
CA SER A 667 -33.59 -8.28 -9.79
C SER A 667 -33.08 -7.04 -10.53
N ASP A 668 -33.64 -6.84 -11.72
CA ASP A 668 -33.48 -5.65 -12.55
C ASP A 668 -34.85 -4.97 -12.67
N ALA A 669 -34.92 -3.72 -12.33
CA ALA A 669 -36.16 -2.92 -12.36
C ALA A 669 -36.34 -2.15 -13.68
N THR A 670 -35.31 -2.06 -14.53
CA THR A 670 -35.33 -1.17 -15.70
C THR A 670 -35.85 -1.82 -16.97
N GLY A 671 -35.82 -3.16 -17.09
CA GLY A 671 -36.26 -3.87 -18.30
C GLY A 671 -35.42 -3.55 -19.55
N GLY A 672 -35.46 -4.42 -20.53
CA GLY A 672 -34.87 -4.18 -21.86
C GLY A 672 -33.41 -4.61 -22.03
N GLY A 673 -32.74 -5.05 -20.98
CA GLY A 673 -31.42 -5.70 -21.05
C GLY A 673 -31.51 -7.21 -20.94
N VAL A 674 -30.37 -7.89 -21.09
CA VAL A 674 -30.27 -9.36 -21.04
C VAL A 674 -29.21 -9.76 -20.01
N TRP A 675 -29.59 -10.64 -19.10
CA TRP A 675 -28.69 -11.30 -18.19
C TRP A 675 -27.99 -12.48 -18.87
N SER A 676 -26.72 -12.65 -18.58
CA SER A 676 -25.91 -13.78 -19.02
C SER A 676 -24.85 -14.15 -17.97
N GLU A 677 -24.32 -15.36 -18.10
CA GLU A 677 -23.15 -15.80 -17.36
C GLU A 677 -21.92 -15.72 -18.27
N GLY A 678 -20.83 -15.16 -17.76
CA GLY A 678 -19.56 -15.07 -18.44
C GLY A 678 -18.43 -15.72 -17.66
N SER A 679 -17.32 -15.94 -18.33
CA SER A 679 -16.10 -16.42 -17.70
C SER A 679 -15.43 -15.31 -16.90
N ALA A 680 -14.98 -15.61 -15.69
CA ALA A 680 -14.04 -14.77 -14.95
C ALA A 680 -12.59 -15.27 -15.10
N GLN A 681 -12.33 -16.19 -16.04
CA GLN A 681 -10.97 -16.67 -16.29
C GLN A 681 -10.27 -15.76 -17.31
N PRO A 682 -8.97 -15.46 -17.10
CA PRO A 682 -8.18 -14.76 -18.10
C PRO A 682 -7.99 -15.61 -19.36
N GLU A 683 -7.72 -14.97 -20.48
CA GLU A 683 -7.47 -15.63 -21.76
C GLU A 683 -6.02 -16.17 -21.85
N ASN A 684 -5.08 -15.55 -21.16
CA ASN A 684 -3.68 -15.91 -21.23
C ASN A 684 -3.28 -16.82 -20.07
N ASP A 685 -2.46 -17.82 -20.33
CA ASP A 685 -1.98 -18.81 -19.35
C ASP A 685 -0.93 -18.26 -18.35
N TRP A 686 -0.32 -17.12 -18.69
CA TRP A 686 0.58 -16.39 -17.80
C TRP A 686 -0.15 -15.50 -16.78
N GLU A 687 -1.42 -15.20 -16.99
CA GLU A 687 -2.26 -14.50 -16.02
C GLU A 687 -2.69 -15.43 -14.90
N GLN A 688 -2.96 -14.89 -13.73
CA GLN A 688 -3.38 -15.68 -12.59
C GLN A 688 -4.83 -16.18 -12.77
N PRO A 689 -5.07 -17.51 -12.72
CA PRO A 689 -6.42 -18.05 -12.87
C PRO A 689 -7.32 -17.66 -11.69
N ASN A 690 -8.63 -17.67 -11.94
CA ASN A 690 -9.67 -17.36 -10.96
C ASN A 690 -10.56 -18.61 -10.70
N PRO A 691 -10.04 -19.67 -10.06
CA PRO A 691 -10.76 -20.95 -9.95
C PRO A 691 -12.09 -20.78 -9.23
N GLY A 692 -13.15 -21.32 -9.82
CA GLY A 692 -14.52 -21.26 -9.27
C GLY A 692 -15.24 -19.92 -9.49
N MET A 693 -14.55 -18.90 -9.98
CA MET A 693 -15.16 -17.60 -10.26
C MET A 693 -15.81 -17.56 -11.63
N ARG A 694 -16.90 -16.80 -11.71
CA ARG A 694 -17.67 -16.48 -12.92
C ARG A 694 -18.11 -15.04 -12.88
N GLN A 695 -18.60 -14.53 -14.01
CA GLN A 695 -19.20 -13.20 -14.09
C GLN A 695 -20.71 -13.29 -14.29
N LEU A 696 -21.45 -12.58 -13.44
CA LEU A 696 -22.83 -12.23 -13.74
C LEU A 696 -22.78 -10.96 -14.59
N ILE A 697 -23.41 -10.99 -15.78
CA ILE A 697 -23.34 -9.93 -16.77
C ILE A 697 -24.76 -9.47 -17.12
N TYR A 698 -24.95 -8.16 -17.21
CA TYR A 698 -26.16 -7.56 -17.77
C TYR A 698 -25.77 -6.65 -18.93
N THR A 699 -26.35 -6.88 -20.10
CA THR A 699 -26.09 -6.09 -21.31
C THR A 699 -27.36 -5.37 -21.76
N ALA A 700 -27.27 -4.05 -21.92
CA ALA A 700 -28.37 -3.21 -22.38
C ALA A 700 -27.85 -2.20 -23.41
N LYS A 701 -28.76 -1.57 -24.15
CA LYS A 701 -28.43 -0.47 -25.06
C LYS A 701 -29.04 0.84 -24.56
N VAL A 702 -28.33 1.93 -24.75
CA VAL A 702 -28.86 3.26 -24.46
C VAL A 702 -30.05 3.51 -25.36
N PRO A 703 -31.24 3.86 -24.80
CA PRO A 703 -32.45 4.09 -25.55
C PRO A 703 -32.38 5.40 -26.36
N GLU A 704 -33.39 5.64 -27.21
CA GLU A 704 -33.50 6.87 -28.04
C GLU A 704 -33.48 8.17 -27.23
N SER A 705 -33.88 8.12 -25.96
CA SER A 705 -33.76 9.25 -25.03
C SER A 705 -32.33 9.67 -24.71
N GLY A 706 -31.36 8.86 -25.10
CA GLY A 706 -29.93 9.07 -24.77
C GLY A 706 -29.59 8.84 -23.31
N ARG A 707 -30.52 8.29 -22.47
CA ARG A 707 -30.33 8.05 -21.04
C ARG A 707 -30.76 6.64 -20.65
N LEU A 708 -29.83 5.85 -20.16
CA LEU A 708 -30.06 4.51 -19.61
C LEU A 708 -29.93 4.56 -18.09
N VAL A 709 -30.85 3.92 -17.39
CA VAL A 709 -30.77 3.67 -15.95
C VAL A 709 -30.83 2.17 -15.71
N LEU A 710 -29.77 1.63 -15.10
CA LEU A 710 -29.69 0.23 -14.68
C LEU A 710 -29.83 0.16 -13.18
N THR A 711 -30.78 -0.63 -12.69
CA THR A 711 -30.98 -0.87 -11.26
C THR A 711 -30.79 -2.35 -10.97
N VAL A 712 -29.75 -2.70 -10.24
CA VAL A 712 -29.50 -4.06 -9.76
C VAL A 712 -29.76 -4.11 -8.27
N THR A 713 -30.72 -4.91 -7.83
CA THR A 713 -31.07 -5.09 -6.42
C THR A 713 -30.77 -6.51 -5.99
N PHE A 714 -29.98 -6.61 -4.92
CA PHE A 714 -29.67 -7.86 -4.22
C PHE A 714 -30.54 -7.95 -2.98
N SER A 715 -31.34 -8.99 -2.83
CA SER A 715 -32.28 -9.12 -1.72
C SER A 715 -32.16 -10.46 -1.04
N THR A 716 -32.36 -10.51 0.28
CA THR A 716 -32.51 -11.77 1.00
C THR A 716 -33.78 -12.48 0.51
N TRP A 717 -33.78 -13.80 0.53
CA TRP A 717 -34.96 -14.60 0.10
C TRP A 717 -36.26 -14.14 0.78
N ASN A 718 -36.22 -13.83 2.06
CA ASN A 718 -37.37 -13.41 2.83
C ASN A 718 -37.84 -11.97 2.53
N ALA A 719 -37.03 -11.15 1.88
CA ALA A 719 -37.39 -9.78 1.51
C ALA A 719 -38.05 -9.67 0.13
N ILE A 720 -38.01 -10.74 -0.67
CA ILE A 720 -38.65 -10.78 -1.98
C ILE A 720 -40.16 -10.78 -1.77
N LYS A 721 -40.81 -9.63 -1.96
CA LYS A 721 -42.26 -9.51 -1.96
C LYS A 721 -42.82 -10.21 -3.20
N PHE A 722 -43.32 -11.41 -3.04
CA PHE A 722 -44.15 -12.02 -4.07
C PHE A 722 -45.49 -11.28 -4.14
N PRO A 723 -46.06 -11.06 -5.32
CA PRO A 723 -47.44 -10.60 -5.44
C PRO A 723 -48.36 -11.53 -4.63
N SER A 724 -49.29 -10.96 -3.88
CA SER A 724 -50.26 -11.70 -3.07
C SER A 724 -50.96 -12.76 -3.90
N GLY A 725 -50.63 -13.99 -3.68
CA GLY A 725 -51.13 -15.17 -4.44
C GLY A 725 -50.09 -16.28 -4.67
N TYR A 726 -48.84 -16.05 -4.34
CA TYR A 726 -47.74 -16.99 -4.62
C TYR A 726 -47.22 -17.67 -3.35
N LEU A 727 -48.07 -18.11 -2.47
CA LEU A 727 -47.66 -18.90 -1.31
C LEU A 727 -48.30 -20.30 -1.34
N ARG A 728 -47.43 -21.23 -1.21
CA ARG A 728 -47.51 -22.64 -0.85
C ARG A 728 -47.15 -23.59 -1.99
N ARG A 729 -45.87 -23.93 -2.08
CA ARG A 729 -45.47 -25.31 -2.20
C ARG A 729 -44.65 -25.67 -0.97
N GLU A 730 -45.08 -26.75 -0.40
CA GLU A 730 -44.69 -27.33 0.87
C GLU A 730 -43.19 -27.52 0.99
N GLU A 731 -42.65 -27.23 2.17
CA GLU A 731 -41.36 -27.73 2.59
C GLU A 731 -41.35 -29.26 2.47
N PRO A 732 -40.33 -29.87 1.88
CA PRO A 732 -40.14 -31.31 2.06
C PRO A 732 -39.76 -31.52 3.52
N SER A 733 -40.63 -32.22 4.20
CA SER A 733 -40.45 -32.71 5.56
C SER A 733 -39.17 -33.53 5.65
N ARG A 734 -38.24 -33.07 6.53
CA ARG A 734 -37.09 -33.67 7.16
C ARG A 734 -35.84 -33.94 6.31
#